data_8bb34158956da454bb0340c597690f9a
#
_entry.id   8bb34158956da454bb0340c597690f9a
#
_cell.length_a   1.000
_cell.length_b   1.000
_cell.length_c   1.000
_cell.angle_alpha   90.00
_cell.angle_beta   90.00
_cell.angle_gamma   90.00
#
_symmetry.space_group_name_H-M   'P 1'
#
loop_
_entity.id
_entity.type
_entity.pdbx_description
1 polymer ?
#
loop_
_entity_poly.entity_id
_entity_poly.type
_entity_poly.pdbx_seq_one_letter_code
_entity_poly.pdbx_strand_id
1 'polypeptide(L)'
;MVSRAISLFGTEQEDPPMRRLEAGPLTVDFDNGALRYVKVGGIEVIRAIAFLVRDENWGTFSPELSDLSIDQRSDGFRIDYAATCSDAARTLTYTARVEGRADGLLSFEVKADPQTDVQTNRTGFIVLHPVDGVAGRPVKVERVDGGSEMSIFPDAVDPKCPFTDIRALTHEFAPGAWVTCTMEGDAFEMEDQRNWSDASYKTYVRPLRRPWPYTLKRGEKLRQSVSLRVSGAAPATASSSAGAAAKIGIGAVTGKMPLIGVAASADRAADALAAGDLLSRLSPRLLVCQVDLRSGEGLGQMDHYRRMGEITGAPVTLEIITKGSLDPESELLRVAEAARSSGLEPEAVEVFRAQEMVSVQPGAPWPEMPSFEESYAAARKVFPGVRVGGGMATYFTELNRKRPPAAPLDYVTFTTCPTVHAADDVSVMETNEAIAHLVRSTRSFMGEDLPIRIGPSQIGCRENPYGKSTAPNRGNGRVCLSRIDPRQRGLYNAAWLLAYVAACARSGVEAVALGEPTGPFGYIHQKADFQQPWYDQVTPPAVYPAFHVFRDLARLSGQPLLAADTGNSALEAVAAKDGGRSILWIANKGSEPAVIDTSWADGGRAAVLDASVFESMATDPAYLENAERDLQKGPVKLDAYGLVRIAW
;
A
#
# COMPACT_ATOMS: atom_id res chain seq x y z
N MET A 1 5.38 16.52 -26.51
CA MET A 1 4.67 16.76 -25.24
C MET A 1 4.19 15.43 -24.67
N VAL A 2 4.46 15.20 -23.42
CA VAL A 2 3.96 14.02 -22.67
C VAL A 2 2.43 14.10 -22.50
N SER A 3 1.74 12.97 -22.56
CA SER A 3 0.31 12.93 -22.22
C SER A 3 0.10 13.13 -20.71
N ARG A 4 -1.10 13.59 -20.33
CA ARG A 4 -1.46 13.72 -18.92
C ARG A 4 -1.44 12.35 -18.21
N ALA A 5 -1.90 11.29 -18.87
CA ALA A 5 -1.91 9.93 -18.33
C ALA A 5 -0.49 9.44 -18.03
N ILE A 6 0.45 9.62 -18.95
CA ILE A 6 1.86 9.29 -18.75
C ILE A 6 2.47 10.13 -17.62
N SER A 7 2.22 11.43 -17.58
CA SER A 7 2.79 12.29 -16.53
C SER A 7 2.27 11.93 -15.12
N LEU A 8 1.02 11.49 -15.00
CA LEU A 8 0.44 11.09 -13.73
C LEU A 8 0.79 9.64 -13.36
N PHE A 9 0.69 8.71 -14.31
CA PHE A 9 0.67 7.28 -14.01
C PHE A 9 1.73 6.45 -14.75
N GLY A 10 2.47 7.03 -15.70
CA GLY A 10 3.43 6.28 -16.53
C GLY A 10 2.78 5.25 -17.48
N THR A 11 1.46 5.33 -17.69
CA THR A 11 0.67 4.45 -18.57
C THR A 11 -0.47 5.22 -19.21
N GLU A 12 -0.85 4.80 -20.43
CA GLU A 12 -2.06 5.29 -21.10
C GLU A 12 -3.32 4.46 -20.74
N GLN A 13 -3.18 3.46 -19.87
CA GLN A 13 -4.35 2.70 -19.40
C GLN A 13 -5.30 3.66 -18.67
N GLU A 14 -6.50 3.78 -19.17
CA GLU A 14 -7.55 4.56 -18.53
C GLU A 14 -8.01 3.89 -17.23
N ASP A 15 -8.37 4.71 -16.25
CA ASP A 15 -9.07 4.30 -15.03
C ASP A 15 -10.38 5.08 -15.01
N PRO A 16 -11.53 4.43 -15.33
CA PRO A 16 -12.81 5.11 -15.44
C PRO A 16 -13.18 5.85 -14.15
N PRO A 17 -13.70 7.06 -14.23
CA PRO A 17 -14.07 7.82 -13.04
C PRO A 17 -15.26 7.17 -12.32
N MET A 18 -15.18 7.11 -10.99
CA MET A 18 -16.29 6.69 -10.15
C MET A 18 -17.47 7.65 -10.30
N ARG A 19 -18.68 7.09 -10.26
CA ARG A 19 -19.91 7.87 -10.33
C ARG A 19 -20.58 7.97 -8.97
N ARG A 20 -20.65 9.18 -8.41
CA ARG A 20 -21.37 9.45 -7.15
C ARG A 20 -22.87 9.38 -7.33
N LEU A 21 -23.54 8.69 -6.38
CA LEU A 21 -24.99 8.55 -6.27
C LEU A 21 -25.42 8.89 -4.84
N GLU A 22 -26.62 9.43 -4.71
CA GLU A 22 -27.13 9.96 -3.44
C GLU A 22 -28.57 9.51 -3.19
N ALA A 23 -28.90 9.25 -1.94
CA ALA A 23 -30.26 8.93 -1.47
C ALA A 23 -30.45 9.48 -0.05
N GLY A 24 -30.94 10.70 0.10
CA GLY A 24 -31.02 11.39 1.40
C GLY A 24 -29.65 11.51 2.07
N PRO A 25 -29.45 10.93 3.27
CA PRO A 25 -28.14 10.97 3.93
C PRO A 25 -27.13 9.94 3.38
N LEU A 26 -27.59 9.01 2.55
CA LEU A 26 -26.76 7.96 1.97
C LEU A 26 -26.06 8.48 0.71
N THR A 27 -24.74 8.31 0.63
CA THR A 27 -23.96 8.54 -0.58
C THR A 27 -23.11 7.30 -0.89
N VAL A 28 -22.87 7.04 -2.17
CA VAL A 28 -22.05 5.92 -2.62
C VAL A 28 -21.38 6.26 -3.95
N ASP A 29 -20.18 5.80 -4.16
CA ASP A 29 -19.48 5.91 -5.45
C ASP A 29 -19.58 4.56 -6.18
N PHE A 30 -20.16 4.54 -7.38
CA PHE A 30 -20.22 3.37 -8.26
C PHE A 30 -18.93 3.29 -9.08
N ASP A 31 -18.23 2.16 -8.98
CA ASP A 31 -16.93 1.93 -9.56
C ASP A 31 -16.94 0.57 -10.30
N ASN A 32 -17.07 0.61 -11.61
CA ASN A 32 -16.98 -0.57 -12.50
C ASN A 32 -17.67 -1.84 -11.96
N GLY A 33 -18.94 -1.72 -11.52
CA GLY A 33 -19.71 -2.85 -10.97
C GLY A 33 -19.54 -3.08 -9.47
N ALA A 34 -18.75 -2.27 -8.79
CA ALA A 34 -18.62 -2.25 -7.34
C ALA A 34 -19.21 -0.97 -6.74
N LEU A 35 -19.42 -0.97 -5.44
CA LEU A 35 -19.74 0.23 -4.65
C LEU A 35 -18.55 0.57 -3.77
N ARG A 36 -18.18 1.85 -3.72
CA ARG A 36 -17.13 2.35 -2.82
C ARG A 36 -17.68 3.49 -1.97
N TYR A 37 -17.03 3.72 -0.83
CA TYR A 37 -17.32 4.84 0.07
C TYR A 37 -18.80 5.01 0.39
N VAL A 38 -19.45 3.92 0.83
CA VAL A 38 -20.82 4.02 1.33
C VAL A 38 -20.78 4.85 2.61
N LYS A 39 -21.36 6.06 2.54
CA LYS A 39 -21.39 7.03 3.64
C LYS A 39 -22.81 7.35 4.04
N VAL A 40 -23.00 7.64 5.33
CA VAL A 40 -24.26 8.10 5.90
C VAL A 40 -24.00 9.39 6.66
N GLY A 41 -24.62 10.48 6.24
CA GLY A 41 -24.35 11.79 6.81
C GLY A 41 -22.88 12.23 6.68
N GLY A 42 -22.19 11.76 5.64
CA GLY A 42 -20.77 12.03 5.39
C GLY A 42 -19.79 11.09 6.10
N ILE A 43 -20.26 10.23 7.03
CA ILE A 43 -19.43 9.24 7.75
C ILE A 43 -19.39 7.95 6.93
N GLU A 44 -18.20 7.42 6.67
CA GLU A 44 -18.01 6.15 5.97
C GLU A 44 -18.44 4.98 6.85
N VAL A 45 -19.39 4.17 6.36
CA VAL A 45 -19.91 2.99 7.06
C VAL A 45 -19.44 1.69 6.42
N ILE A 46 -19.20 1.69 5.11
CA ILE A 46 -18.62 0.58 4.36
C ILE A 46 -17.64 1.17 3.33
N ARG A 47 -16.42 0.62 3.26
CA ARG A 47 -15.38 1.02 2.29
C ARG A 47 -15.72 0.57 0.87
N ALA A 48 -16.14 -0.71 0.70
CA ALA A 48 -16.54 -1.23 -0.60
C ALA A 48 -17.46 -2.44 -0.49
N ILE A 49 -18.27 -2.66 -1.54
CA ILE A 49 -19.04 -3.88 -1.77
C ILE A 49 -18.81 -4.28 -3.22
N ALA A 50 -18.25 -5.48 -3.46
CA ALA A 50 -17.98 -5.98 -4.80
C ALA A 50 -18.35 -7.46 -4.92
N PHE A 51 -18.80 -7.88 -6.13
CA PHE A 51 -18.97 -9.27 -6.47
C PHE A 51 -17.75 -9.73 -7.27
N LEU A 52 -16.96 -10.66 -6.72
CA LEU A 52 -15.73 -11.15 -7.32
C LEU A 52 -15.90 -12.56 -7.88
N VAL A 53 -15.21 -12.83 -8.99
CA VAL A 53 -15.01 -14.17 -9.54
C VAL A 53 -13.51 -14.41 -9.59
N ARG A 54 -13.03 -15.43 -8.86
CA ARG A 54 -11.62 -15.84 -8.86
C ARG A 54 -11.44 -17.21 -9.48
N ASP A 55 -10.33 -17.39 -10.16
CA ASP A 55 -9.94 -18.71 -10.65
C ASP A 55 -9.36 -19.60 -9.53
N GLU A 56 -8.96 -20.82 -9.89
CA GLU A 56 -8.33 -21.81 -9.00
C GLU A 56 -6.93 -21.42 -8.54
N ASN A 57 -6.32 -20.38 -9.10
CA ASN A 57 -5.02 -19.84 -8.74
C ASN A 57 -5.09 -18.47 -8.03
N TRP A 58 -6.29 -18.06 -7.57
CA TRP A 58 -6.58 -16.77 -6.95
C TRP A 58 -6.55 -15.57 -7.90
N GLY A 59 -6.37 -15.76 -9.20
CA GLY A 59 -6.54 -14.71 -10.19
C GLY A 59 -7.97 -14.16 -10.16
N THR A 60 -8.14 -12.84 -10.26
CA THR A 60 -9.45 -12.19 -10.28
C THR A 60 -9.83 -11.85 -11.71
N PHE A 61 -11.03 -12.26 -12.14
CA PHE A 61 -11.59 -11.83 -13.41
C PHE A 61 -12.08 -10.39 -13.31
N SER A 62 -11.67 -9.55 -14.26
CA SER A 62 -12.28 -8.23 -14.44
C SER A 62 -13.63 -8.41 -15.14
N PRO A 63 -14.75 -7.91 -14.57
CA PRO A 63 -16.05 -8.01 -15.22
C PRO A 63 -16.15 -7.06 -16.41
N GLU A 64 -16.63 -7.56 -17.54
CA GLU A 64 -17.06 -6.73 -18.66
C GLU A 64 -18.54 -6.39 -18.47
N LEU A 65 -18.83 -5.11 -18.19
CA LEU A 65 -20.20 -4.66 -17.93
C LEU A 65 -20.96 -4.42 -19.24
N SER A 66 -22.25 -4.81 -19.25
CA SER A 66 -23.20 -4.51 -20.31
C SER A 66 -24.55 -4.11 -19.73
N ASP A 67 -25.41 -3.53 -20.55
CA ASP A 67 -26.76 -3.11 -20.18
C ASP A 67 -26.83 -2.22 -18.91
N LEU A 68 -25.80 -1.42 -18.68
CA LEU A 68 -25.72 -0.55 -17.51
C LEU A 68 -26.78 0.55 -17.59
N SER A 69 -27.68 0.54 -16.60
CA SER A 69 -28.69 1.57 -16.39
C SER A 69 -28.57 2.14 -14.98
N ILE A 70 -28.50 3.47 -14.88
CA ILE A 70 -28.44 4.18 -13.61
C ILE A 70 -29.57 5.19 -13.57
N ASP A 71 -30.54 4.96 -12.69
CA ASP A 71 -31.68 5.83 -12.43
C ASP A 71 -31.49 6.53 -11.08
N GLN A 72 -31.22 7.84 -11.11
CA GLN A 72 -31.06 8.71 -9.93
C GLN A 72 -32.34 9.53 -9.74
N ARG A 73 -32.93 9.41 -8.55
CA ARG A 73 -34.15 10.12 -8.15
C ARG A 73 -33.87 11.00 -6.93
N SER A 74 -34.82 11.83 -6.56
CA SER A 74 -34.71 12.69 -5.37
C SER A 74 -34.70 11.91 -4.04
N ASP A 75 -35.30 10.71 -4.02
CA ASP A 75 -35.46 9.87 -2.84
C ASP A 75 -34.62 8.58 -2.87
N GLY A 76 -33.86 8.37 -3.97
CA GLY A 76 -33.05 7.18 -4.12
C GLY A 76 -32.38 7.03 -5.46
N PHE A 77 -31.70 5.90 -5.61
CA PHE A 77 -31.10 5.51 -6.89
C PHE A 77 -31.27 4.01 -7.13
N ARG A 78 -31.20 3.64 -8.40
CA ARG A 78 -31.16 2.24 -8.83
C ARG A 78 -30.13 2.08 -9.93
N ILE A 79 -29.35 0.98 -9.83
CA ILE A 79 -28.40 0.54 -10.83
C ILE A 79 -28.78 -0.88 -11.24
N ASP A 80 -28.94 -1.12 -12.53
CA ASP A 80 -29.07 -2.47 -13.11
C ASP A 80 -27.97 -2.65 -14.14
N TYR A 81 -27.31 -3.81 -14.17
CA TYR A 81 -26.33 -4.16 -15.19
C TYR A 81 -26.19 -5.67 -15.33
N ALA A 82 -25.67 -6.11 -16.47
CA ALA A 82 -25.15 -7.43 -16.68
C ALA A 82 -23.61 -7.39 -16.71
N ALA A 83 -22.97 -8.50 -16.40
CA ALA A 83 -21.52 -8.61 -16.45
C ALA A 83 -21.08 -10.01 -16.93
N THR A 84 -19.96 -10.03 -17.63
CA THR A 84 -19.30 -11.26 -18.09
C THR A 84 -17.89 -11.32 -17.51
N CYS A 85 -17.59 -12.43 -16.84
CA CYS A 85 -16.25 -12.81 -16.40
C CYS A 85 -15.80 -14.01 -17.24
N SER A 86 -14.77 -13.85 -18.09
CA SER A 86 -14.34 -14.91 -18.99
C SER A 86 -12.83 -14.96 -19.21
N ASP A 87 -12.35 -16.14 -19.54
CA ASP A 87 -11.04 -16.39 -20.14
C ASP A 87 -11.19 -17.38 -21.32
N ALA A 88 -10.10 -17.91 -21.83
CA ALA A 88 -10.11 -18.83 -22.98
C ALA A 88 -10.93 -20.12 -22.73
N ALA A 89 -11.15 -20.52 -21.48
CA ALA A 89 -11.75 -21.81 -21.11
C ALA A 89 -13.07 -21.66 -20.33
N ARG A 90 -13.26 -20.52 -19.63
CA ARG A 90 -14.33 -20.33 -18.65
C ARG A 90 -15.14 -19.08 -18.92
N THR A 91 -16.44 -19.17 -18.70
CA THR A 91 -17.36 -18.02 -18.78
C THR A 91 -18.41 -18.13 -17.67
N LEU A 92 -18.53 -17.07 -16.88
CA LEU A 92 -19.58 -16.84 -15.92
C LEU A 92 -20.21 -15.50 -16.23
N THR A 93 -21.54 -15.47 -16.37
CA THR A 93 -22.31 -14.24 -16.51
C THR A 93 -23.11 -13.97 -15.23
N TYR A 94 -23.38 -12.71 -14.93
CA TYR A 94 -24.29 -12.35 -13.87
C TYR A 94 -25.08 -11.09 -14.18
N THR A 95 -26.24 -10.97 -13.55
CA THR A 95 -26.99 -9.71 -13.49
C THR A 95 -26.91 -9.17 -12.08
N ALA A 96 -26.82 -7.85 -11.97
CA ALA A 96 -26.71 -7.14 -10.70
C ALA A 96 -27.78 -6.05 -10.60
N ARG A 97 -28.28 -5.86 -9.39
CA ARG A 97 -29.15 -4.75 -9.04
C ARG A 97 -28.69 -4.10 -7.74
N VAL A 98 -28.54 -2.80 -7.76
CA VAL A 98 -28.28 -1.98 -6.58
C VAL A 98 -29.43 -1.00 -6.40
N GLU A 99 -29.93 -0.87 -5.19
CA GLU A 99 -30.95 0.11 -4.82
C GLU A 99 -30.55 0.84 -3.54
N GLY A 100 -30.46 2.17 -3.59
CA GLY A 100 -30.26 3.04 -2.43
C GLY A 100 -31.48 3.90 -2.17
N ARG A 101 -31.88 4.06 -0.90
CA ARG A 101 -33.09 4.77 -0.49
C ARG A 101 -32.77 5.80 0.59
N ALA A 102 -33.53 6.90 0.59
CA ALA A 102 -33.38 7.98 1.56
C ALA A 102 -33.66 7.57 3.03
N ASP A 103 -34.34 6.44 3.24
CA ASP A 103 -34.57 5.88 4.58
C ASP A 103 -33.36 5.09 5.14
N GLY A 104 -32.22 5.14 4.46
CA GLY A 104 -30.98 4.48 4.88
C GLY A 104 -30.90 2.99 4.53
N LEU A 105 -31.68 2.52 3.56
CA LEU A 105 -31.59 1.19 2.99
C LEU A 105 -30.67 1.24 1.74
N LEU A 106 -29.67 0.38 1.69
CA LEU A 106 -28.91 0.02 0.48
C LEU A 106 -29.01 -1.48 0.28
N SER A 107 -29.27 -1.96 -0.93
CA SER A 107 -29.22 -3.37 -1.28
C SER A 107 -28.41 -3.58 -2.56
N PHE A 108 -27.64 -4.67 -2.61
CA PHE A 108 -26.90 -5.12 -3.79
C PHE A 108 -27.16 -6.61 -3.98
N GLU A 109 -27.89 -6.97 -5.01
CA GLU A 109 -28.23 -8.35 -5.37
C GLU A 109 -27.52 -8.76 -6.64
N VAL A 110 -26.97 -10.00 -6.67
CA VAL A 110 -26.38 -10.63 -7.86
C VAL A 110 -27.01 -11.98 -8.09
N LYS A 111 -27.31 -12.26 -9.38
CA LYS A 111 -27.72 -13.58 -9.89
C LYS A 111 -26.70 -14.01 -10.93
N ALA A 112 -25.87 -14.98 -10.60
CA ALA A 112 -24.83 -15.51 -11.45
C ALA A 112 -25.23 -16.82 -12.10
N ASP A 113 -24.81 -17.02 -13.36
CA ASP A 113 -25.10 -18.17 -14.18
C ASP A 113 -23.81 -18.62 -14.90
N PRO A 114 -23.15 -19.70 -14.45
CA PRO A 114 -21.99 -20.27 -15.12
C PRO A 114 -22.37 -20.82 -16.49
N GLN A 115 -21.77 -20.31 -17.56
CA GLN A 115 -21.99 -20.73 -18.95
C GLN A 115 -21.13 -21.95 -19.30
N THR A 116 -20.06 -22.17 -18.55
CA THR A 116 -19.20 -23.37 -18.56
C THR A 116 -19.06 -23.89 -17.14
N ASP A 117 -18.41 -25.02 -16.91
CA ASP A 117 -17.92 -25.38 -15.59
C ASP A 117 -16.80 -24.41 -15.19
N VAL A 118 -16.95 -23.73 -14.06
CA VAL A 118 -15.98 -22.75 -13.54
C VAL A 118 -15.33 -23.28 -12.27
N GLN A 119 -14.06 -23.65 -12.36
CA GLN A 119 -13.27 -23.99 -11.18
C GLN A 119 -12.80 -22.68 -10.52
N THR A 120 -13.10 -22.52 -9.25
CA THR A 120 -12.92 -21.26 -8.54
C THR A 120 -12.47 -21.48 -7.10
N ASN A 121 -11.62 -20.59 -6.62
CA ASN A 121 -11.31 -20.50 -5.19
C ASN A 121 -12.34 -19.63 -4.45
N ARG A 122 -12.96 -18.68 -5.15
CA ARG A 122 -13.98 -17.78 -4.58
C ARG A 122 -14.83 -17.15 -5.67
N THR A 123 -16.15 -17.30 -5.56
CA THR A 123 -17.13 -16.56 -6.36
C THR A 123 -18.20 -16.00 -5.45
N GLY A 124 -18.35 -14.69 -5.38
CA GLY A 124 -19.35 -14.01 -4.57
C GLY A 124 -18.92 -12.70 -3.98
N PHE A 125 -19.75 -12.16 -3.07
CA PHE A 125 -19.52 -10.86 -2.48
C PHE A 125 -18.31 -10.81 -1.55
N ILE A 126 -17.64 -9.66 -1.61
CA ILE A 126 -16.78 -9.12 -0.55
C ILE A 126 -17.38 -7.81 -0.06
N VAL A 127 -17.23 -7.56 1.24
CA VAL A 127 -17.56 -6.30 1.91
C VAL A 127 -16.34 -5.82 2.66
N LEU A 128 -15.87 -4.64 2.32
CA LEU A 128 -14.75 -3.99 3.01
C LEU A 128 -15.32 -3.01 4.04
N HIS A 129 -14.99 -3.21 5.31
CA HIS A 129 -15.34 -2.29 6.37
C HIS A 129 -14.16 -1.32 6.58
N PRO A 130 -14.40 -0.01 6.79
CA PRO A 130 -13.33 0.94 7.07
C PRO A 130 -12.58 0.56 8.35
N VAL A 131 -11.35 1.02 8.49
CA VAL A 131 -10.57 0.87 9.72
C VAL A 131 -10.86 2.03 10.67
N ASP A 132 -10.84 3.25 10.12
CA ASP A 132 -11.13 4.46 10.88
C ASP A 132 -12.57 4.45 11.41
N GLY A 133 -12.72 4.78 12.69
CA GLY A 133 -14.01 4.80 13.38
C GLY A 133 -14.58 3.41 13.72
N VAL A 134 -13.94 2.30 13.28
CA VAL A 134 -14.40 0.92 13.46
C VAL A 134 -13.43 0.09 14.32
N ALA A 135 -12.11 0.22 14.10
CA ALA A 135 -11.10 -0.52 14.84
C ALA A 135 -11.24 -0.34 16.37
N GLY A 136 -11.24 -1.43 17.13
CA GLY A 136 -11.43 -1.43 18.58
C GLY A 136 -12.87 -1.15 19.04
N ARG A 137 -13.83 -1.00 18.11
CA ARG A 137 -15.23 -0.71 18.45
C ARG A 137 -16.07 -1.99 18.59
N PRO A 138 -17.13 -1.96 19.43
CA PRO A 138 -18.04 -3.08 19.55
C PRO A 138 -18.77 -3.40 18.25
N VAL A 139 -18.99 -4.68 18.02
CA VAL A 139 -19.77 -5.21 16.90
C VAL A 139 -20.63 -6.38 17.35
N LYS A 140 -21.89 -6.38 16.93
CA LYS A 140 -22.75 -7.56 17.03
C LYS A 140 -22.52 -8.42 15.81
N VAL A 141 -22.13 -9.67 16.02
CA VAL A 141 -21.94 -10.68 14.97
C VAL A 141 -23.12 -11.63 15.00
N GLU A 142 -23.87 -11.72 13.91
CA GLU A 142 -24.93 -12.71 13.72
C GLU A 142 -24.43 -13.81 12.78
N ARG A 143 -24.67 -15.07 13.17
CA ARG A 143 -24.16 -16.24 12.45
C ARG A 143 -25.25 -16.89 11.61
N VAL A 144 -24.84 -17.71 10.64
CA VAL A 144 -25.76 -18.42 9.73
C VAL A 144 -26.64 -19.45 10.45
N ASP A 145 -26.24 -19.95 11.61
CA ASP A 145 -27.02 -20.86 12.46
C ASP A 145 -28.08 -20.16 13.34
N GLY A 146 -28.16 -18.83 13.27
CA GLY A 146 -29.05 -17.99 14.08
C GLY A 146 -28.45 -17.53 15.40
N GLY A 147 -27.23 -17.97 15.76
CA GLY A 147 -26.51 -17.48 16.93
C GLY A 147 -26.07 -16.01 16.74
N SER A 148 -25.91 -15.31 17.86
CA SER A 148 -25.37 -13.96 17.88
C SER A 148 -24.51 -13.71 19.10
N GLU A 149 -23.47 -12.88 18.95
CA GLU A 149 -22.59 -12.48 20.04
C GLU A 149 -22.20 -11.02 19.91
N MET A 150 -21.85 -10.38 21.01
CA MET A 150 -21.16 -9.10 21.02
C MET A 150 -19.66 -9.36 21.02
N SER A 151 -18.95 -8.70 20.12
CA SER A 151 -17.52 -8.80 19.95
C SER A 151 -16.92 -7.40 19.72
N ILE A 152 -15.66 -7.33 19.33
CA ILE A 152 -14.94 -6.09 19.05
C ILE A 152 -14.19 -6.29 17.73
N PHE A 153 -14.26 -5.32 16.82
CA PHE A 153 -13.34 -5.29 15.68
C PHE A 153 -11.88 -5.22 16.19
N PRO A 154 -10.98 -6.06 15.72
CA PRO A 154 -9.60 -6.05 16.19
C PRO A 154 -8.95 -4.67 16.11
N ASP A 155 -8.41 -4.15 17.21
CA ASP A 155 -7.60 -2.93 17.17
C ASP A 155 -6.18 -3.24 16.67
N ALA A 156 -5.48 -4.17 17.31
CA ALA A 156 -4.28 -4.77 16.74
C ALA A 156 -4.66 -5.69 15.57
N VAL A 157 -3.79 -5.75 14.55
CA VAL A 157 -4.06 -6.57 13.36
C VAL A 157 -4.14 -8.05 13.71
N ASP A 158 -5.30 -8.67 13.45
CA ASP A 158 -5.51 -10.09 13.73
C ASP A 158 -4.79 -10.96 12.68
N PRO A 159 -3.91 -11.88 13.07
CA PRO A 159 -3.19 -12.76 12.13
C PRO A 159 -4.06 -13.87 11.52
N LYS A 160 -5.30 -14.03 12.01
CA LYS A 160 -6.23 -15.09 11.63
C LYS A 160 -7.51 -14.51 11.04
N CYS A 161 -8.64 -15.10 11.38
CA CYS A 161 -9.97 -14.69 10.98
C CYS A 161 -10.74 -14.20 12.21
N PRO A 162 -10.98 -12.88 12.37
CA PRO A 162 -11.70 -12.33 13.51
C PRO A 162 -13.08 -12.96 13.71
N PHE A 163 -13.83 -13.13 12.64
CA PHE A 163 -15.19 -13.67 12.68
C PHE A 163 -15.42 -14.68 11.57
N THR A 164 -16.15 -15.75 11.88
CA THR A 164 -16.50 -16.83 10.93
C THR A 164 -18.00 -17.09 10.94
N ASP A 165 -18.51 -17.75 9.87
CA ASP A 165 -19.92 -18.09 9.70
C ASP A 165 -20.88 -16.90 9.82
N ILE A 166 -20.45 -15.76 9.35
CA ILE A 166 -21.14 -14.50 9.45
C ILE A 166 -22.37 -14.50 8.54
N ARG A 167 -23.49 -14.00 9.06
CA ARG A 167 -24.67 -13.59 8.31
C ARG A 167 -24.85 -12.07 8.35
N ALA A 168 -24.62 -11.43 9.51
CA ALA A 168 -24.74 -9.99 9.65
C ALA A 168 -23.74 -9.43 10.66
N LEU A 169 -23.34 -8.17 10.43
CA LEU A 169 -22.53 -7.37 11.33
C LEU A 169 -23.27 -6.07 11.62
N THR A 170 -23.40 -5.73 12.91
CA THR A 170 -24.02 -4.46 13.34
C THR A 170 -23.05 -3.70 14.22
N HIS A 171 -22.75 -2.43 13.86
CA HIS A 171 -21.90 -1.57 14.66
C HIS A 171 -22.42 -0.13 14.69
N GLU A 172 -22.02 0.61 15.73
CA GLU A 172 -22.29 2.02 15.86
C GLU A 172 -21.26 2.82 15.05
N PHE A 173 -21.71 3.66 14.13
CA PHE A 173 -20.82 4.51 13.32
C PHE A 173 -20.83 5.98 13.78
N ALA A 174 -21.85 6.38 14.53
CA ALA A 174 -21.94 7.68 15.21
C ALA A 174 -22.79 7.51 16.48
N PRO A 175 -22.69 8.40 17.48
CA PRO A 175 -23.44 8.27 18.72
C PRO A 175 -24.94 8.06 18.49
N GLY A 176 -25.47 6.89 18.87
CA GLY A 176 -26.86 6.50 18.68
C GLY A 176 -27.27 6.16 17.24
N ALA A 177 -26.34 6.12 16.31
CA ALA A 177 -26.57 5.73 14.92
C ALA A 177 -25.84 4.43 14.58
N TRP A 178 -26.57 3.46 14.07
CA TRP A 178 -26.11 2.10 13.84
C TRP A 178 -26.26 1.69 12.38
N VAL A 179 -25.36 0.87 11.89
CA VAL A 179 -25.48 0.21 10.59
C VAL A 179 -25.42 -1.30 10.77
N THR A 180 -26.37 -1.99 10.13
CA THR A 180 -26.40 -3.45 10.02
C THR A 180 -26.10 -3.82 8.58
N CYS A 181 -25.03 -4.56 8.35
CA CYS A 181 -24.68 -5.18 7.07
C CYS A 181 -25.10 -6.64 7.10
N THR A 182 -26.09 -7.02 6.30
CA THR A 182 -26.59 -8.40 6.18
C THR A 182 -26.12 -8.98 4.85
N MET A 183 -25.61 -10.20 4.89
CA MET A 183 -25.06 -10.94 3.75
C MET A 183 -25.78 -12.27 3.61
N GLU A 184 -26.30 -12.56 2.40
CA GLU A 184 -27.12 -13.75 2.15
C GLU A 184 -26.62 -14.53 0.93
N GLY A 185 -26.96 -15.83 0.89
CA GLY A 185 -26.65 -16.76 -0.19
C GLY A 185 -25.51 -17.73 0.10
N ASP A 186 -24.70 -17.48 1.12
CA ASP A 186 -23.71 -18.41 1.69
C ASP A 186 -23.29 -17.92 3.10
N ALA A 187 -22.39 -18.65 3.77
CA ALA A 187 -21.70 -18.17 4.95
C ALA A 187 -20.54 -17.25 4.57
N PHE A 188 -20.29 -16.24 5.40
CA PHE A 188 -19.19 -15.30 5.23
C PHE A 188 -18.15 -15.45 6.35
N GLU A 189 -16.92 -15.00 6.08
CA GLU A 189 -15.81 -15.00 7.01
C GLU A 189 -15.08 -13.66 6.88
N MET A 190 -14.54 -13.16 7.98
CA MET A 190 -13.76 -11.92 7.97
C MET A 190 -12.28 -12.23 8.06
N GLU A 191 -11.47 -11.55 7.25
CA GLU A 191 -10.03 -11.39 7.44
C GLU A 191 -9.71 -9.94 7.79
N ASP A 192 -8.69 -9.75 8.61
CA ASP A 192 -8.13 -8.44 8.86
C ASP A 192 -7.15 -8.13 7.72
N GLN A 193 -7.65 -7.40 6.73
CA GLN A 193 -6.92 -7.17 5.49
C GLN A 193 -5.71 -6.25 5.67
N ARG A 194 -5.60 -5.56 6.83
CA ARG A 194 -4.39 -4.81 7.20
C ARG A 194 -3.14 -5.70 7.24
N ASN A 195 -3.27 -7.01 7.43
CA ASN A 195 -2.15 -7.94 7.26
C ASN A 195 -1.41 -7.74 5.93
N TRP A 196 -2.12 -7.43 4.87
CA TRP A 196 -1.57 -7.18 3.52
C TRP A 196 -1.41 -5.70 3.18
N SER A 197 -1.45 -4.83 4.19
CA SER A 197 -1.38 -3.36 4.07
C SER A 197 -2.63 -2.71 3.49
N ASP A 198 -3.74 -3.42 3.30
CA ASP A 198 -5.01 -2.80 2.90
C ASP A 198 -5.68 -2.13 4.11
N ALA A 199 -6.29 -0.96 3.92
CA ALA A 199 -6.91 -0.20 5.00
C ALA A 199 -8.37 -0.62 5.25
N SER A 200 -8.61 -1.92 5.49
CA SER A 200 -9.96 -2.44 5.70
C SER A 200 -9.99 -3.77 6.45
N TYR A 201 -11.18 -4.10 7.02
CA TYR A 201 -11.54 -5.46 7.34
C TYR A 201 -12.36 -6.00 6.19
N LYS A 202 -12.02 -7.18 5.67
CA LYS A 202 -12.70 -7.80 4.53
C LYS A 202 -13.54 -8.98 4.95
N THR A 203 -14.85 -8.83 4.85
CA THR A 203 -15.80 -9.92 4.97
C THR A 203 -16.05 -10.51 3.59
N TYR A 204 -15.94 -11.80 3.42
CA TYR A 204 -15.99 -12.47 2.12
C TYR A 204 -16.74 -13.80 2.15
N VAL A 205 -17.37 -14.14 1.07
CA VAL A 205 -17.85 -15.48 0.75
C VAL A 205 -16.69 -16.26 0.15
N ARG A 206 -16.48 -17.43 0.39
CA ARG A 206 -16.93 -18.54 1.23
C ARG A 206 -15.79 -18.81 2.23
N PRO A 207 -16.03 -19.24 3.47
CA PRO A 207 -14.99 -19.50 4.47
C PRO A 207 -13.88 -20.43 3.96
N LEU A 208 -12.60 -20.05 4.21
CA LEU A 208 -11.43 -20.82 3.73
C LEU A 208 -11.31 -22.23 4.32
N ARG A 209 -11.99 -22.50 5.46
CA ARG A 209 -12.05 -23.87 6.01
C ARG A 209 -12.89 -24.83 5.17
N ARG A 210 -13.75 -24.32 4.25
CA ARG A 210 -14.46 -25.15 3.27
C ARG A 210 -13.52 -25.50 2.13
N PRO A 211 -13.71 -26.67 1.46
CA PRO A 211 -12.84 -27.06 0.36
C PRO A 211 -12.73 -26.03 -0.75
N TRP A 212 -11.52 -25.78 -1.19
CA TRP A 212 -11.21 -24.98 -2.37
C TRP A 212 -9.99 -25.59 -3.11
N PRO A 213 -9.89 -25.48 -4.48
CA PRO A 213 -10.92 -24.91 -5.34
C PRO A 213 -12.20 -25.75 -5.33
N TYR A 214 -13.32 -25.15 -5.72
CA TYR A 214 -14.59 -25.83 -5.94
C TYR A 214 -15.10 -25.51 -7.36
N THR A 215 -16.04 -26.31 -7.88
CA THR A 215 -16.55 -26.13 -9.21
C THR A 215 -18.00 -25.65 -9.18
N LEU A 216 -18.26 -24.49 -9.78
CA LEU A 216 -19.60 -24.07 -10.17
C LEU A 216 -19.93 -24.75 -11.49
N LYS A 217 -20.95 -25.62 -11.48
CA LYS A 217 -21.35 -26.36 -12.67
C LYS A 217 -22.12 -25.47 -13.63
N ARG A 218 -21.94 -25.71 -14.92
CA ARG A 218 -22.73 -25.04 -15.97
C ARG A 218 -24.22 -25.08 -15.65
N GLY A 219 -24.87 -23.90 -15.61
CA GLY A 219 -26.29 -23.73 -15.31
C GLY A 219 -26.66 -23.83 -13.82
N GLU A 220 -25.70 -24.05 -12.93
CA GLU A 220 -25.90 -23.97 -11.46
C GLU A 220 -25.98 -22.52 -11.03
N LYS A 221 -27.20 -22.00 -10.91
CA LYS A 221 -27.44 -20.59 -10.59
C LYS A 221 -27.08 -20.26 -9.16
N LEU A 222 -26.32 -19.19 -8.99
CA LEU A 222 -25.93 -18.62 -7.71
C LEU A 222 -26.68 -17.31 -7.48
N ARG A 223 -27.27 -17.14 -6.30
CA ARG A 223 -27.88 -15.87 -5.88
C ARG A 223 -27.30 -15.46 -4.53
N GLN A 224 -26.80 -14.24 -4.48
CA GLN A 224 -26.27 -13.63 -3.27
C GLN A 224 -26.74 -12.18 -3.15
N SER A 225 -26.81 -11.67 -1.92
CA SER A 225 -27.11 -10.25 -1.67
C SER A 225 -26.35 -9.72 -0.48
N VAL A 226 -26.07 -8.42 -0.53
CA VAL A 226 -25.62 -7.62 0.60
C VAL A 226 -26.61 -6.49 0.80
N SER A 227 -27.07 -6.28 2.02
CA SER A 227 -27.94 -5.16 2.36
C SER A 227 -27.42 -4.40 3.58
N LEU A 228 -27.51 -3.09 3.53
CA LEU A 228 -27.22 -2.20 4.65
C LEU A 228 -28.52 -1.57 5.13
N ARG A 229 -28.70 -1.55 6.45
CA ARG A 229 -29.80 -0.83 7.08
C ARG A 229 -29.26 0.10 8.15
N VAL A 230 -29.55 1.37 7.98
CA VAL A 230 -29.24 2.40 8.99
C VAL A 230 -30.39 2.47 10.00
N SER A 231 -30.06 2.63 11.27
CA SER A 231 -31.02 2.84 12.36
C SER A 231 -30.49 3.88 13.35
N GLY A 232 -31.41 4.57 14.03
CA GLY A 232 -31.09 5.73 14.87
C GLY A 232 -31.04 7.04 14.05
N ALA A 233 -30.67 8.13 14.69
CA ALA A 233 -30.57 9.43 14.04
C ALA A 233 -29.25 9.57 13.31
N ALA A 234 -29.28 9.46 11.98
CA ALA A 234 -28.09 9.74 11.18
C ALA A 234 -27.63 11.20 11.42
N PRO A 235 -26.30 11.43 11.56
CA PRO A 235 -25.79 12.79 11.65
C PRO A 235 -26.24 13.62 10.43
N ALA A 236 -26.54 14.89 10.67
CA ALA A 236 -26.77 15.81 9.56
C ALA A 236 -25.49 15.87 8.69
N THR A 237 -25.66 15.80 7.39
CA THR A 237 -24.53 15.90 6.45
C THR A 237 -23.78 17.20 6.74
N ALA A 238 -22.57 17.10 7.26
CA ALA A 238 -21.68 18.24 7.30
C ALA A 238 -21.46 18.64 5.84
N SER A 239 -21.95 19.79 5.44
CA SER A 239 -21.67 20.35 4.13
C SER A 239 -20.16 20.60 4.07
N SER A 240 -19.39 19.66 3.52
CA SER A 240 -18.05 19.98 3.07
C SER A 240 -18.26 21.07 2.01
N SER A 241 -17.80 22.29 2.29
CA SER A 241 -17.76 23.36 1.30
C SER A 241 -16.78 22.90 0.21
N ALA A 242 -17.31 22.22 -0.80
CA ALA A 242 -16.53 21.84 -1.97
C ALA A 242 -15.91 23.12 -2.52
N GLY A 243 -14.59 23.24 -2.50
CA GLY A 243 -13.84 24.39 -2.98
C GLY A 243 -13.27 25.34 -1.93
N ALA A 244 -13.51 25.16 -0.63
CA ALA A 244 -12.80 25.94 0.39
C ALA A 244 -11.34 25.51 0.45
N ALA A 245 -10.41 26.49 0.50
CA ALA A 245 -9.00 26.22 0.66
C ALA A 245 -8.74 25.53 2.01
N ALA A 246 -8.04 24.40 1.97
CA ALA A 246 -7.64 23.66 3.16
C ALA A 246 -6.67 24.50 4.00
N LYS A 247 -6.97 24.67 5.27
CA LYS A 247 -6.10 25.37 6.22
C LYS A 247 -5.08 24.38 6.76
N ILE A 248 -3.81 24.67 6.52
CA ILE A 248 -2.72 23.83 7.01
C ILE A 248 -2.33 24.25 8.42
N GLY A 249 -2.52 23.37 9.38
CA GLY A 249 -2.06 23.55 10.76
C GLY A 249 -0.65 23.00 10.95
N ILE A 250 0.29 23.84 11.39
CA ILE A 250 1.63 23.42 11.79
C ILE A 250 1.77 23.58 13.31
N GLY A 251 2.12 22.49 13.98
CA GLY A 251 2.22 22.44 15.45
C GLY A 251 3.63 22.24 15.98
N ALA A 252 3.71 21.75 17.22
CA ALA A 252 4.95 21.47 17.92
C ALA A 252 5.73 20.29 17.32
N VAL A 253 6.96 20.09 17.76
CA VAL A 253 7.76 18.89 17.46
C VAL A 253 7.08 17.66 18.08
N THR A 254 6.85 16.63 17.27
CA THR A 254 6.21 15.38 17.69
C THR A 254 7.16 14.18 17.69
N GLY A 255 8.34 14.31 17.08
CA GLY A 255 9.30 13.23 16.96
C GLY A 255 10.47 13.61 16.06
N LYS A 256 10.97 12.63 15.33
CA LYS A 256 12.02 12.81 14.33
C LYS A 256 11.59 12.21 13.01
N MET A 257 12.08 12.77 11.90
CA MET A 257 11.96 12.15 10.59
C MET A 257 12.71 10.81 10.58
N PRO A 258 12.12 9.73 10.01
CA PRO A 258 12.83 8.47 9.85
C PRO A 258 14.07 8.63 8.97
N LEU A 259 15.03 7.72 9.09
CA LEU A 259 16.07 7.58 8.08
C LEU A 259 15.44 7.09 6.78
N ILE A 260 15.69 7.79 5.69
CA ILE A 260 15.11 7.46 4.39
C ILE A 260 16.19 6.87 3.49
N GLY A 261 16.03 5.62 3.15
CA GLY A 261 16.97 4.82 2.37
C GLY A 261 16.36 4.17 1.15
N VAL A 262 17.22 3.51 0.38
CA VAL A 262 16.85 2.71 -0.79
C VAL A 262 17.36 1.29 -0.64
N ALA A 263 16.73 0.37 -1.38
CA ALA A 263 17.27 -0.96 -1.56
C ALA A 263 18.28 -1.01 -2.72
N ALA A 264 19.07 -2.06 -2.72
CA ALA A 264 19.93 -2.43 -3.85
C ALA A 264 19.86 -3.94 -4.05
N SER A 265 19.12 -4.38 -5.06
CA SER A 265 19.13 -5.78 -5.47
C SER A 265 20.43 -6.13 -6.21
N ALA A 266 20.81 -7.40 -6.15
CA ALA A 266 22.08 -7.86 -6.72
C ALA A 266 22.14 -7.68 -8.23
N ASP A 267 21.04 -7.90 -8.92
CA ASP A 267 20.91 -7.76 -10.38
C ASP A 267 20.96 -6.30 -10.86
N ARG A 268 20.77 -5.31 -9.95
CA ARG A 268 20.74 -3.87 -10.28
C ARG A 268 21.88 -3.05 -9.68
N ALA A 269 22.73 -3.65 -8.85
CA ALA A 269 23.81 -2.92 -8.19
C ALA A 269 24.78 -2.25 -9.19
N ALA A 270 25.11 -2.91 -10.31
CA ALA A 270 25.93 -2.34 -11.36
C ALA A 270 25.25 -1.17 -12.08
N ASP A 271 23.96 -1.29 -12.37
CA ASP A 271 23.16 -0.22 -13.01
C ASP A 271 23.04 1.00 -12.08
N ALA A 272 22.84 0.75 -10.78
CA ALA A 272 22.82 1.83 -9.79
C ALA A 272 24.14 2.60 -9.74
N LEU A 273 25.28 1.91 -9.79
CA LEU A 273 26.60 2.55 -9.87
C LEU A 273 26.80 3.31 -11.18
N ALA A 274 26.30 2.78 -12.30
CA ALA A 274 26.38 3.46 -13.60
C ALA A 274 25.59 4.78 -13.63
N ALA A 275 24.61 4.95 -12.72
CA ALA A 275 23.90 6.23 -12.55
C ALA A 275 24.78 7.35 -11.94
N GLY A 276 25.93 7.00 -11.33
CA GLY A 276 27.00 7.94 -10.97
C GLY A 276 26.52 9.13 -10.14
N ASP A 277 26.60 10.34 -10.72
CA ASP A 277 26.22 11.59 -10.05
C ASP A 277 24.76 11.61 -9.58
N LEU A 278 23.85 10.95 -10.29
CA LEU A 278 22.43 10.90 -9.89
C LEU A 278 22.24 10.07 -8.63
N LEU A 279 23.01 8.99 -8.46
CA LEU A 279 23.01 8.20 -7.23
C LEU A 279 23.49 9.06 -6.04
N SER A 280 24.58 9.79 -6.21
CA SER A 280 25.07 10.73 -5.19
C SER A 280 24.02 11.81 -4.85
N ARG A 281 23.36 12.37 -5.87
CA ARG A 281 22.30 13.38 -5.69
C ARG A 281 21.04 12.84 -5.03
N LEU A 282 20.69 11.57 -5.24
CA LEU A 282 19.57 10.91 -4.57
C LEU A 282 19.78 10.92 -3.05
N SER A 283 21.05 10.81 -2.60
CA SER A 283 21.50 11.01 -1.22
C SER A 283 20.70 10.21 -0.18
N PRO A 284 20.49 8.90 -0.35
CA PRO A 284 19.83 8.06 0.65
C PRO A 284 20.60 8.10 1.98
N ARG A 285 19.92 7.82 3.07
CA ARG A 285 20.52 7.77 4.43
C ARG A 285 20.70 6.35 4.94
N LEU A 286 20.32 5.37 4.13
CA LEU A 286 20.48 3.94 4.38
C LEU A 286 20.46 3.21 3.03
N LEU A 287 21.32 2.20 2.89
CA LEU A 287 21.28 1.24 1.78
C LEU A 287 20.95 -0.14 2.34
N VAL A 288 19.88 -0.77 1.84
CA VAL A 288 19.54 -2.17 2.16
C VAL A 288 19.93 -3.02 0.96
N CYS A 289 21.05 -3.73 1.09
CA CYS A 289 21.69 -4.48 0.01
C CYS A 289 21.38 -5.96 0.11
N GLN A 290 20.75 -6.53 -0.89
CA GLN A 290 20.29 -7.92 -0.87
C GLN A 290 21.43 -8.91 -1.13
N VAL A 291 21.49 -9.94 -0.30
CA VAL A 291 22.36 -11.11 -0.45
C VAL A 291 21.49 -12.37 -0.37
N ASP A 292 21.14 -12.92 -1.53
CA ASP A 292 20.28 -14.10 -1.61
C ASP A 292 21.10 -15.37 -1.86
N LEU A 293 21.30 -16.14 -0.80
CA LEU A 293 22.07 -17.38 -0.89
C LEU A 293 21.31 -18.52 -1.58
N ARG A 294 19.99 -18.40 -1.79
CA ARG A 294 19.19 -19.39 -2.55
C ARG A 294 19.72 -19.51 -3.98
N SER A 295 19.96 -18.39 -4.63
CA SER A 295 20.54 -18.28 -5.97
C SER A 295 22.07 -18.07 -5.96
N GLY A 296 22.63 -17.65 -4.83
CA GLY A 296 24.01 -17.19 -4.70
C GLY A 296 24.21 -15.73 -5.11
N GLU A 297 23.12 -15.01 -5.38
CA GLU A 297 23.17 -13.61 -5.74
C GLU A 297 23.61 -12.72 -4.56
N GLY A 298 24.29 -11.63 -4.88
CA GLY A 298 24.78 -10.65 -3.92
C GLY A 298 26.20 -10.92 -3.38
N LEU A 299 26.67 -12.16 -3.31
CA LEU A 299 28.04 -12.44 -2.85
C LEU A 299 29.11 -11.78 -3.74
N GLY A 300 28.90 -11.77 -5.05
CA GLY A 300 29.78 -11.11 -6.01
C GLY A 300 29.57 -9.61 -6.11
N GLN A 301 28.57 -9.04 -5.42
CA GLN A 301 28.20 -7.64 -5.52
C GLN A 301 28.71 -6.78 -4.35
N MET A 302 29.44 -7.35 -3.42
CA MET A 302 29.90 -6.65 -2.21
C MET A 302 30.71 -5.39 -2.51
N ASP A 303 31.57 -5.42 -3.56
CA ASP A 303 32.29 -4.22 -4.01
C ASP A 303 31.34 -3.14 -4.57
N HIS A 304 30.29 -3.53 -5.29
CA HIS A 304 29.29 -2.59 -5.75
C HIS A 304 28.56 -1.93 -4.56
N TYR A 305 28.17 -2.70 -3.56
CA TYR A 305 27.50 -2.19 -2.36
C TYR A 305 28.40 -1.25 -1.55
N ARG A 306 29.69 -1.61 -1.39
CA ARG A 306 30.68 -0.72 -0.77
C ARG A 306 30.79 0.61 -1.51
N ARG A 307 30.96 0.56 -2.83
CA ARG A 307 31.08 1.75 -3.68
C ARG A 307 29.80 2.61 -3.65
N MET A 308 28.62 1.99 -3.64
CA MET A 308 27.36 2.73 -3.46
C MET A 308 27.34 3.46 -2.12
N GLY A 309 27.77 2.80 -1.03
CA GLY A 309 27.94 3.43 0.28
C GLY A 309 28.91 4.60 0.25
N GLU A 310 30.06 4.47 -0.42
CA GLU A 310 31.04 5.54 -0.57
C GLU A 310 30.50 6.74 -1.37
N ILE A 311 29.82 6.49 -2.49
CA ILE A 311 29.24 7.54 -3.35
C ILE A 311 28.15 8.32 -2.63
N THR A 312 27.30 7.63 -1.85
CA THR A 312 26.14 8.23 -1.19
C THR A 312 26.44 8.73 0.22
N GLY A 313 27.52 8.25 0.84
CA GLY A 313 27.79 8.44 2.26
C GLY A 313 26.81 7.68 3.17
N ALA A 314 26.00 6.76 2.64
CA ALA A 314 25.00 6.00 3.38
C ALA A 314 25.59 4.71 3.98
N PRO A 315 25.24 4.37 5.23
CA PRO A 315 25.59 3.08 5.81
C PRO A 315 24.89 1.94 5.06
N VAL A 316 25.57 0.79 5.00
CA VAL A 316 25.07 -0.41 4.31
C VAL A 316 24.52 -1.40 5.32
N THR A 317 23.28 -1.81 5.14
CA THR A 317 22.65 -2.97 5.77
C THR A 317 22.66 -4.13 4.76
N LEU A 318 23.14 -5.31 5.16
CA LEU A 318 23.03 -6.52 4.34
C LEU A 318 21.73 -7.25 4.68
N GLU A 319 20.81 -7.32 3.74
CA GLU A 319 19.62 -8.18 3.81
C GLU A 319 19.99 -9.59 3.33
N ILE A 320 20.19 -10.51 4.26
CA ILE A 320 20.72 -11.84 3.98
C ILE A 320 19.59 -12.88 4.01
N ILE A 321 19.31 -13.49 2.85
CA ILE A 321 18.40 -14.62 2.75
C ILE A 321 19.25 -15.89 2.70
N THR A 322 19.30 -16.65 3.81
CA THR A 322 20.01 -17.93 3.89
C THR A 322 19.23 -19.02 3.16
N LYS A 323 19.89 -20.12 2.81
CA LYS A 323 19.21 -21.32 2.27
C LYS A 323 18.32 -22.00 3.32
N GLY A 324 18.52 -21.64 4.59
CA GLY A 324 17.83 -22.25 5.72
C GLY A 324 18.31 -23.68 5.98
N SER A 325 19.60 -23.95 5.74
CA SER A 325 20.24 -25.19 6.18
C SER A 325 20.33 -25.21 7.71
N LEU A 326 20.49 -26.39 8.30
CA LEU A 326 20.63 -26.55 9.76
C LEU A 326 21.95 -26.02 10.32
N ASP A 327 22.81 -25.45 9.48
CA ASP A 327 24.05 -24.76 9.87
C ASP A 327 24.02 -23.29 9.37
N PRO A 328 23.28 -22.41 10.03
CA PRO A 328 23.20 -20.99 9.64
C PRO A 328 24.54 -20.27 9.82
N GLU A 329 25.42 -20.70 10.72
CA GLU A 329 26.72 -20.08 10.94
C GLU A 329 27.61 -20.21 9.70
N SER A 330 27.72 -21.41 9.12
CA SER A 330 28.50 -21.64 7.89
C SER A 330 27.96 -20.81 6.70
N GLU A 331 26.67 -20.66 6.59
CA GLU A 331 26.09 -19.83 5.54
C GLU A 331 26.47 -18.34 5.71
N LEU A 332 26.36 -17.82 6.93
CA LEU A 332 26.67 -16.43 7.25
C LEU A 332 28.17 -16.11 7.18
N LEU A 333 29.04 -17.08 7.52
CA LEU A 333 30.51 -16.94 7.37
C LEU A 333 30.89 -16.64 5.92
N ARG A 334 30.24 -17.25 4.93
CA ARG A 334 30.49 -16.97 3.51
C ARG A 334 30.15 -15.51 3.16
N VAL A 335 29.07 -14.97 3.72
CA VAL A 335 28.70 -13.56 3.51
C VAL A 335 29.72 -12.63 4.17
N ALA A 336 30.12 -12.93 5.42
CA ALA A 336 31.12 -12.14 6.14
C ALA A 336 32.49 -12.16 5.45
N GLU A 337 32.89 -13.30 4.87
CA GLU A 337 34.12 -13.40 4.10
C GLU A 337 34.07 -12.59 2.79
N ALA A 338 32.95 -12.64 2.07
CA ALA A 338 32.74 -11.85 0.87
C ALA A 338 32.76 -10.35 1.18
N ALA A 339 32.09 -9.91 2.25
CA ALA A 339 32.10 -8.53 2.69
C ALA A 339 33.52 -8.05 3.06
N ARG A 340 34.23 -8.85 3.88
CA ARG A 340 35.61 -8.54 4.29
C ARG A 340 36.57 -8.48 3.10
N SER A 341 36.44 -9.41 2.15
CA SER A 341 37.30 -9.47 0.95
C SER A 341 37.11 -8.26 0.03
N SER A 342 35.92 -7.68 0.02
CA SER A 342 35.63 -6.45 -0.73
C SER A 342 35.92 -5.16 0.06
N GLY A 343 36.25 -5.25 1.36
CA GLY A 343 36.38 -4.10 2.25
C GLY A 343 35.06 -3.47 2.66
N LEU A 344 33.95 -4.17 2.54
CA LEU A 344 32.64 -3.70 3.00
C LEU A 344 32.49 -3.93 4.50
N GLU A 345 32.24 -2.88 5.25
CA GLU A 345 31.88 -2.90 6.67
C GLU A 345 30.39 -2.56 6.81
N PRO A 346 29.49 -3.55 6.99
CA PRO A 346 28.07 -3.27 7.13
C PRO A 346 27.76 -2.64 8.50
N GLU A 347 26.86 -1.67 8.51
CA GLU A 347 26.29 -1.10 9.76
C GLU A 347 25.35 -2.10 10.44
N ALA A 348 24.63 -2.86 9.64
CA ALA A 348 23.69 -3.86 10.12
C ALA A 348 23.62 -5.07 9.19
N VAL A 349 23.17 -6.18 9.73
CA VAL A 349 22.77 -7.36 8.96
C VAL A 349 21.35 -7.75 9.35
N GLU A 350 20.53 -8.09 8.35
CA GLU A 350 19.20 -8.66 8.50
C GLU A 350 19.22 -10.10 8.04
N VAL A 351 18.76 -11.04 8.87
CA VAL A 351 18.90 -12.47 8.55
C VAL A 351 17.54 -13.12 8.46
N PHE A 352 17.28 -13.70 7.30
CA PHE A 352 16.05 -14.40 6.94
C PHE A 352 16.37 -15.79 6.39
N ARG A 353 15.41 -16.72 6.49
CA ARG A 353 15.54 -18.09 5.99
C ARG A 353 14.74 -18.27 4.72
N ALA A 354 15.22 -19.04 3.76
CA ALA A 354 14.55 -19.28 2.48
C ALA A 354 13.08 -19.72 2.64
N GLN A 355 12.81 -20.53 3.66
CA GLN A 355 11.47 -21.03 3.96
C GLN A 355 10.49 -19.94 4.40
N GLU A 356 11.00 -18.80 4.87
CA GLU A 356 10.17 -17.64 5.25
C GLU A 356 9.73 -16.81 4.05
N MET A 357 10.37 -16.97 2.90
CA MET A 357 9.99 -16.29 1.67
C MET A 357 8.69 -16.81 1.07
N VAL A 358 8.14 -17.89 1.62
CA VAL A 358 6.84 -18.46 1.25
C VAL A 358 5.86 -18.28 2.40
N SER A 359 4.63 -17.91 2.05
CA SER A 359 3.56 -17.76 3.04
C SER A 359 3.19 -19.11 3.66
N VAL A 360 3.05 -19.12 4.99
CA VAL A 360 2.56 -20.25 5.76
C VAL A 360 1.21 -19.90 6.35
N GLN A 361 0.17 -20.66 5.96
CA GLN A 361 -1.19 -20.41 6.47
C GLN A 361 -1.27 -20.66 7.98
N PRO A 362 -2.08 -19.91 8.72
CA PRO A 362 -2.27 -20.13 10.15
C PRO A 362 -2.71 -21.57 10.44
N GLY A 363 -1.94 -22.26 11.31
CA GLY A 363 -2.19 -23.67 11.68
C GLY A 363 -1.60 -24.72 10.73
N ALA A 364 -1.00 -24.31 9.60
CA ALA A 364 -0.24 -25.23 8.77
C ALA A 364 1.13 -25.57 9.43
N PRO A 365 1.68 -26.78 9.19
CA PRO A 365 3.00 -27.12 9.66
C PRO A 365 4.06 -26.24 8.99
N TRP A 366 5.03 -25.78 9.79
CA TRP A 366 6.15 -25.04 9.25
C TRP A 366 7.14 -26.00 8.56
N PRO A 367 7.79 -25.56 7.47
CA PRO A 367 8.88 -26.35 6.88
C PRO A 367 10.04 -26.48 7.87
N GLU A 368 10.83 -27.53 7.71
CA GLU A 368 12.05 -27.72 8.50
C GLU A 368 13.06 -26.62 8.18
N MET A 369 13.55 -25.94 9.21
CA MET A 369 14.51 -24.85 9.13
C MET A 369 15.10 -24.56 10.51
N PRO A 370 16.25 -23.85 10.62
CA PRO A 370 16.76 -23.36 11.90
C PRO A 370 15.72 -22.50 12.61
N SER A 371 15.73 -22.50 13.94
CA SER A 371 14.91 -21.58 14.71
C SER A 371 15.33 -20.10 14.48
N PHE A 372 14.50 -19.16 14.87
CA PHE A 372 14.87 -17.74 14.87
C PHE A 372 16.09 -17.50 15.77
N GLU A 373 16.07 -18.10 16.96
CA GLU A 373 17.14 -18.00 17.96
C GLU A 373 18.48 -18.48 17.41
N GLU A 374 18.51 -19.64 16.75
CA GLU A 374 19.73 -20.18 16.13
C GLU A 374 20.25 -19.26 15.03
N SER A 375 19.37 -18.75 14.17
CA SER A 375 19.74 -17.86 13.07
C SER A 375 20.30 -16.52 13.59
N TYR A 376 19.66 -15.92 14.58
CA TYR A 376 20.11 -14.65 15.16
C TYR A 376 21.38 -14.81 16.03
N ALA A 377 21.52 -15.93 16.76
CA ALA A 377 22.76 -16.24 17.48
C ALA A 377 23.94 -16.43 16.52
N ALA A 378 23.73 -17.12 15.40
CA ALA A 378 24.75 -17.25 14.36
C ALA A 378 25.13 -15.88 13.77
N ALA A 379 24.17 -15.00 13.51
CA ALA A 379 24.45 -13.64 13.04
C ALA A 379 25.29 -12.83 14.04
N ARG A 380 24.97 -12.86 15.33
CA ARG A 380 25.76 -12.20 16.39
C ARG A 380 27.18 -12.71 16.47
N LYS A 381 27.37 -14.02 16.28
CA LYS A 381 28.68 -14.66 16.33
C LYS A 381 29.55 -14.31 15.13
N VAL A 382 28.94 -14.32 13.93
CA VAL A 382 29.65 -14.10 12.65
C VAL A 382 29.93 -12.61 12.40
N PHE A 383 29.05 -11.72 12.86
CA PHE A 383 29.16 -10.26 12.69
C PHE A 383 29.27 -9.56 14.05
N PRO A 384 30.38 -9.73 14.80
CA PRO A 384 30.55 -9.13 16.12
C PRO A 384 30.59 -7.61 16.03
N GLY A 385 29.78 -6.94 16.86
CA GLY A 385 29.68 -5.47 16.88
C GLY A 385 28.81 -4.84 15.82
N VAL A 386 28.29 -5.61 14.88
CA VAL A 386 27.32 -5.18 13.85
C VAL A 386 25.90 -5.31 14.41
N ARG A 387 25.03 -4.36 14.11
CA ARG A 387 23.60 -4.47 14.48
C ARG A 387 22.95 -5.65 13.78
N VAL A 388 22.13 -6.39 14.50
CA VAL A 388 21.38 -7.52 13.96
C VAL A 388 19.90 -7.19 13.91
N GLY A 389 19.38 -7.08 12.70
CA GLY A 389 17.96 -6.99 12.42
C GLY A 389 17.36 -8.36 12.10
N GLY A 390 16.06 -8.45 12.27
CA GLY A 390 15.30 -9.63 11.91
C GLY A 390 13.82 -9.28 11.80
N GLY A 391 13.03 -10.27 11.50
CA GLY A 391 11.61 -10.07 11.19
C GLY A 391 11.26 -10.83 9.93
N MET A 392 10.82 -10.12 8.89
CA MET A 392 10.46 -10.73 7.60
C MET A 392 11.00 -9.92 6.43
N ALA A 393 11.72 -10.57 5.51
CA ALA A 393 12.06 -9.98 4.20
C ALA A 393 10.85 -9.87 3.27
N THR A 394 9.75 -10.49 3.66
CA THR A 394 8.44 -10.42 3.01
C THR A 394 7.52 -9.47 3.80
N TYR A 395 6.21 -9.63 3.65
CA TYR A 395 5.24 -8.66 4.16
C TYR A 395 4.95 -8.81 5.65
N PHE A 396 4.37 -7.75 6.22
CA PHE A 396 3.87 -7.71 7.60
C PHE A 396 2.99 -8.92 7.94
N THR A 397 2.23 -9.46 6.98
CA THR A 397 1.42 -10.68 7.14
C THR A 397 2.21 -11.80 7.80
N GLU A 398 3.41 -12.08 7.29
CA GLU A 398 4.23 -13.18 7.78
C GLU A 398 4.89 -12.84 9.12
N LEU A 399 5.26 -11.57 9.34
CA LEU A 399 5.74 -11.09 10.64
C LEU A 399 4.66 -11.28 11.72
N ASN A 400 3.43 -10.87 11.44
CA ASN A 400 2.31 -10.99 12.39
C ASN A 400 1.90 -12.44 12.68
N ARG A 401 2.07 -13.35 11.70
CA ARG A 401 1.79 -14.78 11.84
C ARG A 401 2.89 -15.52 12.59
N LYS A 402 4.15 -15.21 12.31
CA LYS A 402 5.31 -15.97 12.79
C LYS A 402 5.91 -15.41 14.08
N ARG A 403 5.85 -14.11 14.31
CA ARG A 403 6.26 -13.41 15.53
C ARG A 403 7.63 -13.86 16.07
N PRO A 404 8.72 -13.53 15.38
CA PRO A 404 10.06 -13.88 15.85
C PRO A 404 10.36 -13.28 17.23
N PRO A 405 11.30 -13.85 18.03
CA PRO A 405 11.66 -13.30 19.33
C PRO A 405 12.36 -11.94 19.19
N ALA A 406 11.96 -10.98 20.04
CA ALA A 406 12.52 -9.63 20.04
C ALA A 406 13.92 -9.55 20.69
N ALA A 407 14.14 -10.33 21.75
CA ALA A 407 15.32 -10.20 22.62
C ALA A 407 16.70 -10.25 21.91
N PRO A 408 16.92 -11.08 20.86
CA PRO A 408 18.21 -11.11 20.18
C PRO A 408 18.37 -10.01 19.11
N LEU A 409 17.38 -9.15 18.88
CA LEU A 409 17.38 -8.16 17.82
C LEU A 409 17.72 -6.76 18.32
N ASP A 410 18.38 -5.96 17.47
CA ASP A 410 18.56 -4.52 17.66
C ASP A 410 17.43 -3.70 17.00
N TYR A 411 16.71 -4.30 16.09
CA TYR A 411 15.50 -3.75 15.46
C TYR A 411 14.72 -4.86 14.73
N VAL A 412 13.43 -4.63 14.52
CA VAL A 412 12.58 -5.50 13.70
C VAL A 412 12.31 -4.86 12.35
N THR A 413 12.24 -5.69 11.29
CA THR A 413 11.92 -5.22 9.94
C THR A 413 10.85 -6.07 9.27
N PHE A 414 10.11 -5.44 8.35
CA PHE A 414 9.17 -6.08 7.43
C PHE A 414 8.96 -5.18 6.20
N THR A 415 8.39 -5.74 5.15
CA THR A 415 8.05 -4.97 3.94
C THR A 415 6.54 -4.81 3.79
N THR A 416 6.12 -3.94 2.89
CA THR A 416 4.72 -3.77 2.48
C THR A 416 4.60 -3.81 0.96
N CYS A 417 3.42 -4.18 0.46
CA CYS A 417 3.11 -4.15 -0.96
C CYS A 417 1.66 -3.67 -1.16
N PRO A 418 1.44 -2.53 -1.79
CA PRO A 418 0.11 -1.97 -1.94
C PRO A 418 -0.74 -2.64 -3.03
N THR A 419 -0.16 -3.56 -3.81
CA THR A 419 -0.81 -4.19 -4.96
C THR A 419 -1.15 -5.67 -4.75
N VAL A 420 -1.30 -6.12 -3.49
CA VAL A 420 -1.60 -7.55 -3.22
C VAL A 420 -3.02 -7.91 -3.65
N HIS A 421 -4.01 -7.11 -3.30
CA HIS A 421 -5.43 -7.42 -3.55
C HIS A 421 -6.07 -6.60 -4.65
N ALA A 422 -5.62 -5.37 -4.85
CA ALA A 422 -6.12 -4.43 -5.83
C ALA A 422 -4.98 -3.63 -6.44
N ALA A 423 -5.14 -3.21 -7.69
CA ALA A 423 -4.14 -2.43 -8.40
C ALA A 423 -4.69 -1.11 -8.95
N ASP A 424 -5.95 -0.76 -8.65
CA ASP A 424 -6.51 0.55 -8.97
C ASP A 424 -5.82 1.67 -8.15
N ASP A 425 -5.87 2.89 -8.65
CA ASP A 425 -5.15 4.02 -8.07
C ASP A 425 -5.65 4.36 -6.66
N VAL A 426 -6.93 4.21 -6.42
CA VAL A 426 -7.53 4.54 -5.13
C VAL A 426 -7.09 3.53 -4.06
N SER A 427 -7.23 2.23 -4.33
CA SER A 427 -6.83 1.17 -3.39
C SER A 427 -5.35 1.24 -3.03
N VAL A 428 -4.48 1.49 -4.03
CA VAL A 428 -3.03 1.59 -3.80
C VAL A 428 -2.68 2.81 -2.92
N MET A 429 -3.35 3.93 -3.10
CA MET A 429 -3.14 5.12 -2.26
C MET A 429 -3.62 4.91 -0.82
N GLU A 430 -4.76 4.24 -0.65
CA GLU A 430 -5.37 3.94 0.66
C GLU A 430 -4.49 3.04 1.55
N THR A 431 -3.60 2.22 0.97
CA THR A 431 -2.71 1.36 1.78
C THR A 431 -1.85 2.13 2.78
N ASN A 432 -1.57 3.40 2.52
CA ASN A 432 -0.85 4.26 3.46
C ASN A 432 -1.58 4.44 4.80
N GLU A 433 -2.91 4.31 4.83
CA GLU A 433 -3.71 4.40 6.05
C GLU A 433 -3.45 3.22 7.01
N ALA A 434 -3.05 2.06 6.47
CA ALA A 434 -2.77 0.87 7.28
C ALA A 434 -1.45 0.97 8.07
N ILE A 435 -0.49 1.78 7.65
CA ILE A 435 0.89 1.81 8.22
C ILE A 435 0.88 2.00 9.74
N ALA A 436 0.10 2.95 10.26
CA ALA A 436 0.02 3.20 11.69
C ALA A 436 -0.48 1.96 12.48
N HIS A 437 -1.39 1.18 11.89
CA HIS A 437 -1.91 -0.05 12.48
C HIS A 437 -0.86 -1.17 12.47
N LEU A 438 -0.08 -1.29 11.39
CA LEU A 438 1.01 -2.27 11.29
C LEU A 438 2.08 -1.99 12.35
N VAL A 439 2.50 -0.73 12.49
CA VAL A 439 3.51 -0.32 13.47
C VAL A 439 3.02 -0.57 14.90
N ARG A 440 1.78 -0.16 15.22
CA ARG A 440 1.18 -0.39 16.54
C ARG A 440 1.06 -1.89 16.85
N SER A 441 0.63 -2.68 15.87
CA SER A 441 0.56 -4.14 16.03
C SER A 441 1.93 -4.76 16.22
N THR A 442 2.96 -4.31 15.48
CA THR A 442 4.34 -4.78 15.67
C THR A 442 4.81 -4.51 17.09
N ARG A 443 4.61 -3.29 17.60
CA ARG A 443 4.98 -2.96 18.99
C ARG A 443 4.27 -3.83 20.02
N SER A 444 3.01 -4.18 19.80
CA SER A 444 2.23 -4.98 20.76
C SER A 444 2.82 -6.37 21.02
N PHE A 445 3.57 -6.95 20.09
CA PHE A 445 4.20 -8.28 20.25
C PHE A 445 5.74 -8.27 20.22
N MET A 446 6.38 -7.21 19.69
CA MET A 446 7.83 -7.08 19.71
C MET A 446 8.33 -6.21 20.88
N GLY A 447 7.46 -5.44 21.53
CA GLY A 447 7.80 -4.48 22.57
C GLY A 447 7.88 -3.04 22.04
N GLU A 448 7.59 -2.08 22.93
CA GLU A 448 7.49 -0.66 22.59
C GLU A 448 8.84 -0.03 22.22
N ASP A 449 9.93 -0.52 22.82
CA ASP A 449 11.26 0.08 22.71
C ASP A 449 12.09 -0.45 21.54
N LEU A 450 11.69 -1.59 20.94
CA LEU A 450 12.44 -2.16 19.83
C LEU A 450 12.24 -1.30 18.57
N PRO A 451 13.31 -0.74 17.98
CA PRO A 451 13.20 0.05 16.77
C PRO A 451 12.54 -0.74 15.63
N ILE A 452 11.71 -0.06 14.84
CA ILE A 452 11.06 -0.63 13.65
C ILE A 452 11.68 0.01 12.42
N ARG A 453 12.18 -0.80 11.50
CA ARG A 453 12.56 -0.41 10.14
C ARG A 453 11.57 -1.02 9.16
N ILE A 454 11.10 -0.27 8.17
CA ILE A 454 10.16 -0.79 7.17
C ILE A 454 10.82 -0.73 5.79
N GLY A 455 10.82 -1.86 5.12
CA GLY A 455 11.31 -1.94 3.75
C GLY A 455 12.23 -3.13 3.49
N PRO A 456 12.61 -3.28 2.21
CA PRO A 456 12.28 -2.42 1.05
C PRO A 456 10.80 -2.46 0.65
N SER A 457 10.20 -1.28 0.51
CA SER A 457 8.79 -1.10 0.11
C SER A 457 8.68 -0.16 -1.09
N GLN A 458 7.73 -0.43 -1.97
CA GLN A 458 7.44 0.34 -3.18
C GLN A 458 6.06 -0.06 -3.73
N ILE A 459 5.59 0.60 -4.79
CA ILE A 459 4.29 0.27 -5.39
C ILE A 459 4.33 -1.13 -6.03
N GLY A 460 5.35 -1.43 -6.83
CA GLY A 460 5.52 -2.75 -7.44
C GLY A 460 5.84 -3.84 -6.42
N CYS A 461 5.45 -5.06 -6.71
CA CYS A 461 5.65 -6.23 -5.87
C CYS A 461 7.10 -6.74 -5.98
N ARG A 462 7.87 -6.69 -4.89
CA ARG A 462 9.25 -7.18 -4.87
C ARG A 462 9.32 -8.71 -4.87
N GLU A 463 8.53 -9.34 -4.01
CA GLU A 463 8.45 -10.77 -3.82
C GLU A 463 6.99 -11.19 -3.75
N ASN A 464 6.67 -12.38 -4.25
CA ASN A 464 5.33 -12.95 -4.15
C ASN A 464 5.34 -14.19 -3.25
N PRO A 465 5.17 -14.06 -1.94
CA PRO A 465 5.16 -15.20 -1.03
C PRO A 465 3.93 -16.10 -1.19
N TYR A 466 2.92 -15.66 -1.94
CA TYR A 466 1.65 -16.38 -2.15
C TYR A 466 1.65 -17.22 -3.43
N GLY A 467 2.62 -17.05 -4.30
CA GLY A 467 2.74 -17.71 -5.60
C GLY A 467 4.17 -18.10 -5.95
N LYS A 468 4.36 -18.61 -7.16
CA LYS A 468 5.69 -19.03 -7.62
C LYS A 468 6.57 -17.87 -8.09
N SER A 469 5.96 -16.77 -8.50
CA SER A 469 6.63 -15.59 -9.04
C SER A 469 5.70 -14.38 -8.99
N THR A 470 6.24 -13.20 -9.24
CA THR A 470 5.46 -11.99 -9.47
C THR A 470 4.70 -12.08 -10.80
N ALA A 471 3.59 -11.35 -10.92
CA ALA A 471 2.78 -11.33 -12.12
C ALA A 471 3.52 -10.58 -13.26
N PRO A 472 3.49 -11.09 -14.50
CA PRO A 472 4.06 -10.38 -15.64
C PRO A 472 3.22 -9.16 -16.01
N ASN A 473 3.88 -8.06 -16.42
CA ASN A 473 3.20 -6.85 -16.89
C ASN A 473 3.76 -6.41 -18.25
N ARG A 474 3.38 -7.11 -19.30
CA ARG A 474 3.82 -6.81 -20.68
C ARG A 474 3.08 -5.60 -21.29
N GLY A 475 1.89 -5.31 -20.79
CA GLY A 475 1.02 -4.26 -21.30
C GLY A 475 1.22 -2.89 -20.63
N ASN A 476 2.20 -2.75 -19.72
CA ASN A 476 2.42 -1.53 -18.95
C ASN A 476 1.14 -1.03 -18.25
N GLY A 477 0.33 -1.94 -17.73
CA GLY A 477 -0.93 -1.65 -17.05
C GLY A 477 -0.82 -1.72 -15.52
N ARG A 478 -1.95 -1.52 -14.84
CA ARG A 478 -2.10 -1.70 -13.39
C ARG A 478 -2.38 -3.16 -13.08
N VAL A 479 -1.38 -3.88 -12.57
CA VAL A 479 -1.45 -5.34 -12.36
C VAL A 479 -1.08 -5.70 -10.93
N CYS A 480 -1.99 -6.41 -10.25
CA CYS A 480 -1.71 -6.92 -8.91
C CYS A 480 -0.48 -7.84 -8.89
N LEU A 481 0.32 -7.73 -7.82
CA LEU A 481 1.51 -8.56 -7.59
C LEU A 481 2.55 -8.52 -8.72
N SER A 482 2.53 -7.47 -9.55
CA SER A 482 3.55 -7.27 -10.58
C SER A 482 4.75 -6.50 -10.05
N ARG A 483 5.95 -6.93 -10.45
CA ARG A 483 7.20 -6.22 -10.16
C ARG A 483 7.25 -4.85 -10.88
N ILE A 484 6.70 -4.79 -12.10
CA ILE A 484 6.69 -3.59 -12.92
C ILE A 484 5.35 -2.90 -12.76
N ASP A 485 5.32 -1.79 -12.01
CA ASP A 485 4.15 -0.93 -11.92
C ASP A 485 4.44 0.38 -12.66
N PRO A 486 3.60 0.79 -13.63
CA PRO A 486 3.86 2.00 -14.41
C PRO A 486 3.87 3.27 -13.58
N ARG A 487 3.11 3.32 -12.47
CA ARG A 487 2.98 4.49 -11.60
C ARG A 487 4.29 4.88 -10.92
N GLN A 488 5.26 3.96 -10.83
CA GLN A 488 6.61 4.24 -10.35
C GLN A 488 7.24 5.44 -11.07
N ARG A 489 6.86 5.67 -12.34
CA ARG A 489 7.42 6.70 -13.23
C ARG A 489 6.62 8.00 -13.29
N GLY A 490 5.46 8.05 -12.63
CA GLY A 490 4.54 9.19 -12.66
C GLY A 490 4.51 10.01 -11.37
N LEU A 491 3.78 11.12 -11.40
CA LEU A 491 3.50 11.95 -10.22
C LEU A 491 2.78 11.19 -9.12
N TYR A 492 1.99 10.19 -9.49
CA TYR A 492 1.31 9.32 -8.54
C TYR A 492 2.28 8.73 -7.50
N ASN A 493 3.44 8.22 -7.95
CA ASN A 493 4.43 7.68 -7.02
C ASN A 493 5.04 8.76 -6.12
N ALA A 494 5.22 9.97 -6.61
CA ALA A 494 5.71 11.07 -5.79
C ALA A 494 4.74 11.40 -4.64
N ALA A 495 3.43 11.43 -4.93
CA ALA A 495 2.39 11.64 -3.94
C ALA A 495 2.26 10.45 -2.98
N TRP A 496 2.28 9.21 -3.49
CA TRP A 496 2.24 7.99 -2.70
C TRP A 496 3.43 7.89 -1.74
N LEU A 497 4.64 8.16 -2.23
CA LEU A 497 5.87 8.15 -1.42
C LEU A 497 5.81 9.17 -0.28
N LEU A 498 5.32 10.40 -0.56
CA LEU A 498 5.14 11.40 0.50
C LEU A 498 4.16 10.90 1.56
N ALA A 499 3.02 10.34 1.15
CA ALA A 499 2.00 9.81 2.06
C ALA A 499 2.55 8.63 2.89
N TYR A 500 3.33 7.76 2.27
CA TYR A 500 3.97 6.63 2.95
C TYR A 500 4.96 7.10 4.03
N VAL A 501 5.86 8.03 3.66
CA VAL A 501 6.84 8.61 4.61
C VAL A 501 6.13 9.36 5.74
N ALA A 502 5.06 10.09 5.44
CA ALA A 502 4.24 10.78 6.44
C ALA A 502 3.66 9.82 7.48
N ALA A 503 3.07 8.71 7.02
CA ALA A 503 2.50 7.68 7.88
C ALA A 503 3.58 7.01 8.75
N CYS A 504 4.74 6.67 8.19
CA CYS A 504 5.88 6.11 8.92
C CYS A 504 6.44 7.10 9.97
N ALA A 505 6.62 8.37 9.58
CA ALA A 505 7.14 9.40 10.48
C ALA A 505 6.23 9.63 11.69
N ARG A 506 4.92 9.77 11.45
CA ARG A 506 3.92 9.91 12.54
C ARG A 506 3.86 8.68 13.44
N SER A 507 4.17 7.50 12.90
CA SER A 507 4.19 6.24 13.65
C SER A 507 5.51 6.00 14.42
N GLY A 508 6.50 6.87 14.29
CA GLY A 508 7.78 6.75 14.98
C GLY A 508 8.65 5.58 14.48
N VAL A 509 8.61 5.30 13.19
CA VAL A 509 9.50 4.32 12.53
C VAL A 509 10.93 4.86 12.51
N GLU A 510 11.93 4.01 12.81
CA GLU A 510 13.36 4.43 12.83
C GLU A 510 13.86 4.71 11.40
N ALA A 511 13.57 3.81 10.47
CA ALA A 511 14.04 3.93 9.09
C ALA A 511 13.03 3.34 8.11
N VAL A 512 13.02 3.87 6.88
CA VAL A 512 12.26 3.33 5.75
C VAL A 512 13.19 3.17 4.55
N ALA A 513 13.22 1.98 3.94
CA ALA A 513 13.88 1.76 2.67
C ALA A 513 12.82 1.71 1.56
N LEU A 514 12.88 2.64 0.61
CA LEU A 514 11.85 2.84 -0.41
C LEU A 514 12.45 2.73 -1.80
N GLY A 515 11.95 1.77 -2.59
CA GLY A 515 12.40 1.55 -3.96
C GLY A 515 13.90 1.23 -4.08
N GLU A 516 14.42 1.43 -5.28
CA GLU A 516 15.82 1.23 -5.66
C GLU A 516 16.32 2.48 -6.44
N PRO A 517 17.63 2.69 -6.61
CA PRO A 517 18.11 3.80 -7.42
C PRO A 517 17.63 3.73 -8.87
N THR A 518 17.62 2.53 -9.47
CA THR A 518 17.30 2.28 -10.89
C THR A 518 16.37 1.06 -11.04
N GLY A 519 15.91 0.79 -12.26
CA GLY A 519 15.11 -0.38 -12.59
C GLY A 519 13.61 -0.22 -12.28
N PRO A 520 12.87 -1.34 -12.09
CA PRO A 520 11.40 -1.32 -11.91
C PRO A 520 10.93 -0.48 -10.72
N PHE A 521 11.75 -0.37 -9.68
CA PHE A 521 11.48 0.38 -8.45
C PHE A 521 12.27 1.69 -8.37
N GLY A 522 12.85 2.10 -9.52
CA GLY A 522 13.83 3.18 -9.61
C GLY A 522 13.28 4.58 -9.42
N TYR A 523 14.22 5.49 -9.16
CA TYR A 523 14.03 6.94 -9.16
C TYR A 523 14.75 7.58 -10.36
N ILE A 524 15.78 6.90 -10.87
CA ILE A 524 16.65 7.34 -11.96
C ILE A 524 16.31 6.51 -13.19
N HIS A 525 15.98 7.20 -14.29
CA HIS A 525 15.68 6.52 -15.53
C HIS A 525 16.92 5.88 -16.13
N GLN A 526 16.79 4.62 -16.52
CA GLN A 526 17.71 3.88 -17.37
C GLN A 526 16.94 3.04 -18.37
N LYS A 527 17.53 2.77 -19.52
CA LYS A 527 16.94 1.87 -20.50
C LYS A 527 16.76 0.47 -19.91
N ALA A 528 15.58 -0.10 -20.08
CA ALA A 528 15.20 -1.39 -19.53
C ALA A 528 14.55 -2.28 -20.61
N ASP A 529 14.26 -3.54 -20.25
CA ASP A 529 13.56 -4.53 -21.09
C ASP A 529 12.04 -4.44 -20.99
N PHE A 530 11.52 -3.41 -20.30
CA PHE A 530 10.10 -3.11 -20.19
C PHE A 530 9.80 -1.70 -20.71
N GLN A 531 8.56 -1.48 -21.11
CA GLN A 531 8.10 -0.21 -21.68
C GLN A 531 8.16 0.92 -20.65
N GLN A 532 8.74 2.04 -21.04
CA GLN A 532 8.79 3.29 -20.29
C GLN A 532 8.32 4.44 -21.16
N PRO A 533 7.01 4.52 -21.48
CA PRO A 533 6.47 5.51 -22.40
C PRO A 533 6.95 6.91 -22.09
N TRP A 534 7.28 7.68 -23.14
CA TRP A 534 7.96 8.97 -23.13
C TRP A 534 9.44 8.88 -22.69
N TYR A 535 9.77 8.24 -21.55
CA TYR A 535 11.15 8.15 -21.05
C TYR A 535 12.11 7.42 -22.00
N ASP A 536 11.64 6.40 -22.71
CA ASP A 536 12.47 5.67 -23.70
C ASP A 536 12.97 6.55 -24.84
N GLN A 537 12.39 7.76 -25.01
CA GLN A 537 12.75 8.73 -26.03
C GLN A 537 13.55 9.91 -25.46
N VAL A 538 13.73 10.00 -24.14
CA VAL A 538 14.44 11.10 -23.47
C VAL A 538 15.93 10.81 -23.44
N THR A 539 16.73 11.84 -23.77
CA THR A 539 18.19 11.75 -23.64
C THR A 539 18.58 11.82 -22.15
N PRO A 540 19.36 10.87 -21.64
CA PRO A 540 19.87 10.94 -20.27
C PRO A 540 20.71 12.20 -20.01
N PRO A 541 20.75 12.74 -18.77
CA PRO A 541 20.16 12.17 -17.57
C PRO A 541 18.66 12.47 -17.45
N ALA A 542 17.88 11.50 -16.94
CA ALA A 542 16.48 11.69 -16.62
C ALA A 542 16.12 11.01 -15.27
N VAL A 543 15.16 11.58 -14.56
CA VAL A 543 14.70 11.11 -13.26
C VAL A 543 13.18 11.05 -13.22
N TYR A 544 12.62 10.19 -12.37
CA TYR A 544 11.17 10.16 -12.15
C TYR A 544 10.75 11.22 -11.12
N PRO A 545 9.50 11.70 -11.13
CA PRO A 545 9.04 12.74 -10.20
C PRO A 545 9.34 12.46 -8.73
N ALA A 546 9.24 11.21 -8.30
CA ALA A 546 9.53 10.78 -6.95
C ALA A 546 11.01 10.97 -6.53
N PHE A 547 11.95 11.11 -7.47
CA PHE A 547 13.35 11.44 -7.18
C PHE A 547 13.49 12.72 -6.35
N HIS A 548 12.76 13.75 -6.72
CA HIS A 548 12.84 15.05 -6.05
C HIS A 548 12.29 15.00 -4.64
N VAL A 549 11.17 14.32 -4.46
CA VAL A 549 10.53 14.13 -3.15
C VAL A 549 11.42 13.27 -2.24
N PHE A 550 11.88 12.13 -2.76
CA PHE A 550 12.77 11.23 -2.00
C PHE A 550 14.03 11.96 -1.53
N ARG A 551 14.73 12.64 -2.43
CA ARG A 551 15.97 13.35 -2.13
C ARG A 551 15.80 14.40 -1.03
N ASP A 552 14.75 15.23 -1.12
CA ASP A 552 14.52 16.28 -0.12
C ASP A 552 14.08 15.69 1.23
N LEU A 553 13.24 14.65 1.24
CA LEU A 553 12.87 13.94 2.46
C LEU A 553 14.07 13.19 3.09
N ALA A 554 14.94 12.58 2.27
CA ALA A 554 16.17 11.95 2.76
C ALA A 554 17.10 12.97 3.44
N ARG A 555 17.19 14.19 2.93
CA ARG A 555 17.93 15.29 3.55
C ARG A 555 17.37 15.66 4.93
N LEU A 556 16.07 15.51 5.12
CA LEU A 556 15.39 15.77 6.39
C LEU A 556 15.48 14.61 7.39
N SER A 557 16.10 13.49 7.05
CA SER A 557 16.26 12.34 7.96
C SER A 557 16.87 12.75 9.29
N GLY A 558 16.27 12.28 10.39
CA GLY A 558 16.71 12.57 11.76
C GLY A 558 16.36 13.97 12.28
N GLN A 559 15.88 14.86 11.42
CA GLN A 559 15.47 16.22 11.82
C GLN A 559 14.17 16.20 12.65
N PRO A 560 13.93 17.23 13.50
CA PRO A 560 12.69 17.30 14.27
C PRO A 560 11.46 17.33 13.36
N LEU A 561 10.56 16.35 13.55
CA LEU A 561 9.27 16.27 12.89
C LEU A 561 8.27 17.21 13.55
N LEU A 562 7.58 18.03 12.78
CA LEU A 562 6.53 18.92 13.25
C LEU A 562 5.14 18.26 13.04
N ALA A 563 4.22 18.52 13.97
CA ALA A 563 2.82 18.21 13.71
C ALA A 563 2.35 18.98 12.47
N ALA A 564 1.70 18.28 11.54
CA ALA A 564 1.11 18.87 10.34
C ALA A 564 -0.28 18.28 10.16
N ASP A 565 -1.29 19.15 10.01
CA ASP A 565 -2.67 18.78 9.79
C ASP A 565 -3.20 19.55 8.57
N THR A 566 -3.81 18.84 7.65
CA THR A 566 -4.38 19.43 6.44
C THR A 566 -5.88 19.74 6.57
N GLY A 567 -6.53 19.16 7.58
CA GLY A 567 -8.00 19.22 7.72
C GLY A 567 -8.77 18.65 6.51
N ASN A 568 -8.08 17.99 5.58
CA ASN A 568 -8.65 17.45 4.34
C ASN A 568 -8.01 16.08 4.03
N SER A 569 -8.81 15.02 4.02
CA SER A 569 -8.35 13.65 3.80
C SER A 569 -7.76 13.39 2.40
N ALA A 570 -8.09 14.22 1.42
CA ALA A 570 -7.47 14.14 0.09
C ALA A 570 -6.03 14.66 0.06
N LEU A 571 -5.60 15.38 1.10
CA LEU A 571 -4.25 15.93 1.21
C LEU A 571 -3.43 15.14 2.24
N GLU A 572 -2.14 15.09 2.01
CA GLU A 572 -1.17 14.58 2.98
C GLU A 572 -0.05 15.59 3.20
N ALA A 573 0.46 15.70 4.42
CA ALA A 573 1.51 16.65 4.76
C ALA A 573 2.62 16.04 5.63
N VAL A 574 3.85 16.48 5.36
CA VAL A 574 5.02 16.24 6.21
C VAL A 574 5.73 17.55 6.45
N ALA A 575 5.97 17.90 7.71
CA ALA A 575 6.72 19.09 8.08
C ALA A 575 7.89 18.74 9.01
N ALA A 576 9.06 19.33 8.77
CA ALA A 576 10.24 19.11 9.58
C ALA A 576 11.09 20.38 9.71
N LYS A 577 11.90 20.47 10.77
CA LYS A 577 12.94 21.49 10.89
C LYS A 577 14.09 21.18 9.94
N ASP A 578 14.75 22.23 9.46
CA ASP A 578 15.95 22.16 8.65
C ASP A 578 16.86 23.32 9.02
N GLY A 579 17.69 23.12 10.03
CA GLY A 579 18.47 24.20 10.64
C GLY A 579 17.57 25.32 11.18
N GLY A 580 17.75 26.54 10.66
CA GLY A 580 16.95 27.72 11.06
C GLY A 580 15.62 27.86 10.34
N ARG A 581 15.27 26.93 9.42
CA ARG A 581 14.04 26.96 8.63
C ARG A 581 13.13 25.78 8.97
N SER A 582 11.94 25.82 8.41
CA SER A 582 11.02 24.68 8.40
C SER A 582 10.67 24.34 6.95
N ILE A 583 10.54 23.06 6.67
CA ILE A 583 10.14 22.56 5.37
C ILE A 583 8.80 21.84 5.52
N LEU A 584 7.87 22.15 4.64
CA LEU A 584 6.59 21.47 4.52
C LEU A 584 6.45 20.91 3.11
N TRP A 585 6.13 19.65 3.03
CA TRP A 585 5.62 19.02 1.82
C TRP A 585 4.13 18.75 1.96
N ILE A 586 3.37 19.05 0.91
CA ILE A 586 1.96 18.69 0.80
C ILE A 586 1.76 17.98 -0.53
N ALA A 587 1.04 16.85 -0.50
CA ALA A 587 0.61 16.13 -1.70
C ALA A 587 -0.92 16.09 -1.77
N ASN A 588 -1.46 16.27 -2.95
CA ASN A 588 -2.81 15.85 -3.29
C ASN A 588 -2.78 14.35 -3.60
N LYS A 589 -3.52 13.55 -2.83
CA LYS A 589 -3.59 12.08 -2.98
C LYS A 589 -4.66 11.64 -4.00
N GLY A 590 -5.45 12.58 -4.51
CA GLY A 590 -6.61 12.28 -5.35
C GLY A 590 -6.47 12.74 -6.79
N SER A 591 -7.41 12.31 -7.62
CA SER A 591 -7.56 12.69 -9.02
C SER A 591 -8.20 14.07 -9.21
N GLU A 592 -8.91 14.59 -8.19
CA GLU A 592 -9.53 15.91 -8.22
C GLU A 592 -8.57 16.98 -7.68
N PRO A 593 -8.58 18.18 -8.25
CA PRO A 593 -7.78 19.28 -7.74
C PRO A 593 -8.17 19.65 -6.31
N ALA A 594 -7.16 19.99 -5.48
CA ALA A 594 -7.34 20.53 -4.14
C ALA A 594 -6.76 21.95 -4.05
N VAL A 595 -7.29 22.75 -3.13
CA VAL A 595 -6.81 24.11 -2.87
C VAL A 595 -6.33 24.19 -1.43
N ILE A 596 -5.14 24.75 -1.20
CA ILE A 596 -4.57 24.97 0.12
C ILE A 596 -4.41 26.46 0.39
N ASP A 597 -4.63 26.89 1.63
CA ASP A 597 -4.34 28.24 2.09
C ASP A 597 -2.89 28.32 2.61
N THR A 598 -2.07 29.13 1.95
CA THR A 598 -0.66 29.34 2.30
C THR A 598 -0.40 30.72 2.92
N SER A 599 -1.43 31.45 3.28
CA SER A 599 -1.32 32.83 3.84
C SER A 599 -0.50 32.92 5.13
N TRP A 600 -0.35 31.80 5.85
CA TRP A 600 0.44 31.70 7.09
C TRP A 600 1.96 31.65 6.85
N ALA A 601 2.42 31.29 5.66
CA ALA A 601 3.85 31.14 5.33
C ALA A 601 4.42 32.41 4.68
N ASP A 602 4.20 33.57 5.29
CA ASP A 602 4.65 34.86 4.77
C ASP A 602 6.18 34.90 4.65
N GLY A 603 6.68 35.36 3.49
CA GLY A 603 8.12 35.36 3.17
C GLY A 603 8.71 33.98 2.84
N GLY A 604 7.87 32.95 2.75
CA GLY A 604 8.29 31.62 2.38
C GLY A 604 8.62 31.46 0.89
N ARG A 605 9.28 30.37 0.55
CA ARG A 605 9.57 29.97 -0.82
C ARG A 605 8.88 28.66 -1.13
N ALA A 606 8.42 28.48 -2.37
CA ALA A 606 7.72 27.28 -2.80
C ALA A 606 8.22 26.75 -4.15
N ALA A 607 8.14 25.42 -4.30
CA ALA A 607 8.29 24.72 -5.57
C ALA A 607 7.10 23.77 -5.75
N VAL A 608 6.49 23.78 -6.93
CA VAL A 608 5.34 22.92 -7.28
C VAL A 608 5.80 21.84 -8.23
N LEU A 609 5.30 20.62 -8.00
CA LEU A 609 5.47 19.47 -8.86
C LEU A 609 4.09 19.02 -9.33
N ASP A 610 3.79 19.20 -10.60
CA ASP A 610 2.54 18.79 -11.22
C ASP A 610 2.73 18.39 -12.69
N ALA A 611 1.64 18.02 -13.37
CA ALA A 611 1.71 17.59 -14.75
C ALA A 611 2.21 18.68 -15.72
N SER A 612 2.05 19.96 -15.40
CA SER A 612 2.45 21.08 -16.26
C SER A 612 3.97 21.25 -16.34
N VAL A 613 4.68 20.81 -15.31
CA VAL A 613 6.15 20.90 -15.20
C VAL A 613 6.85 19.55 -15.32
N PHE A 614 6.11 18.50 -15.68
CA PHE A 614 6.60 17.12 -15.71
C PHE A 614 7.90 16.95 -16.54
N GLU A 615 7.92 17.46 -17.78
CA GLU A 615 9.09 17.34 -18.65
C GLU A 615 10.32 18.04 -18.04
N SER A 616 10.13 19.21 -17.45
CA SER A 616 11.21 19.96 -16.80
C SER A 616 11.77 19.21 -15.59
N MET A 617 10.90 18.70 -14.69
CA MET A 617 11.39 17.98 -13.52
C MET A 617 11.99 16.61 -13.88
N ALA A 618 11.54 15.97 -14.96
CA ALA A 618 12.09 14.70 -15.40
C ALA A 618 13.49 14.85 -16.02
N THR A 619 13.80 15.99 -16.62
CA THR A 619 15.09 16.24 -17.31
C THR A 619 16.06 17.12 -16.52
N ASP A 620 15.62 17.72 -15.42
CA ASP A 620 16.46 18.52 -14.51
C ASP A 620 16.52 17.90 -13.10
N PRO A 621 17.57 17.15 -12.75
CA PRO A 621 17.75 16.61 -11.40
C PRO A 621 17.87 17.66 -10.28
N ALA A 622 18.07 18.94 -10.64
CA ALA A 622 18.10 20.08 -9.71
C ALA A 622 16.80 20.90 -9.74
N TYR A 623 15.72 20.31 -10.27
CA TYR A 623 14.45 21.02 -10.48
C TYR A 623 13.93 21.76 -9.24
N LEU A 624 14.00 21.16 -8.06
CA LEU A 624 13.49 21.81 -6.83
C LEU A 624 14.21 23.12 -6.56
N GLU A 625 15.53 23.16 -6.70
CA GLU A 625 16.35 24.35 -6.48
C GLU A 625 16.07 25.41 -7.54
N ASN A 626 15.93 24.97 -8.81
CA ASN A 626 15.71 25.85 -9.95
C ASN A 626 14.28 26.39 -10.02
N ALA A 627 13.30 25.62 -9.54
CA ALA A 627 11.88 25.96 -9.55
C ALA A 627 11.42 26.75 -8.32
N GLU A 628 12.24 26.82 -7.26
CA GLU A 628 11.86 27.51 -6.02
C GLU A 628 11.65 29.02 -6.27
N ARG A 629 10.46 29.53 -5.91
CA ARG A 629 10.06 30.92 -6.07
C ARG A 629 9.49 31.46 -4.75
N ASP A 630 9.46 32.76 -4.59
CA ASP A 630 8.80 33.41 -3.46
C ASP A 630 7.31 33.01 -3.44
N LEU A 631 6.86 32.53 -2.28
CA LEU A 631 5.50 32.09 -2.11
C LEU A 631 4.54 33.30 -2.23
N GLN A 632 3.66 33.23 -3.20
CA GLN A 632 2.62 34.24 -3.36
C GLN A 632 1.56 34.08 -2.26
N LYS A 633 1.13 35.21 -1.65
CA LYS A 633 0.03 35.18 -0.70
C LYS A 633 -1.26 34.75 -1.37
N GLY A 634 -1.95 33.78 -0.78
CA GLY A 634 -3.23 33.32 -1.27
C GLY A 634 -3.33 31.80 -1.42
N PRO A 635 -4.43 31.33 -2.02
CA PRO A 635 -4.62 29.91 -2.21
C PRO A 635 -3.69 29.35 -3.31
N VAL A 636 -3.10 28.21 -3.04
CA VAL A 636 -2.34 27.40 -4.00
C VAL A 636 -3.21 26.22 -4.44
N LYS A 637 -3.38 26.05 -5.75
CA LYS A 637 -4.06 24.91 -6.33
C LYS A 637 -3.06 23.77 -6.54
N LEU A 638 -3.40 22.59 -6.06
CA LEU A 638 -2.71 21.34 -6.34
C LEU A 638 -3.57 20.52 -7.29
N ASP A 639 -3.09 20.30 -8.49
CA ASP A 639 -3.76 19.41 -9.45
C ASP A 639 -3.70 17.94 -8.97
N ALA A 640 -4.33 17.04 -9.72
CA ALA A 640 -4.30 15.59 -9.42
C ALA A 640 -2.87 15.11 -9.15
N TYR A 641 -2.65 14.48 -7.99
CA TYR A 641 -1.35 13.98 -7.53
C TYR A 641 -0.24 15.03 -7.55
N GLY A 642 -0.60 16.30 -7.58
CA GLY A 642 0.34 17.41 -7.50
C GLY A 642 0.89 17.59 -6.08
N LEU A 643 2.12 18.07 -5.99
CA LEU A 643 2.80 18.33 -4.73
C LEU A 643 3.32 19.77 -4.65
N VAL A 644 3.44 20.28 -3.45
CA VAL A 644 4.14 21.54 -3.19
C VAL A 644 5.11 21.37 -2.03
N ARG A 645 6.30 21.89 -2.22
CA ARG A 645 7.30 22.09 -1.17
C ARG A 645 7.29 23.55 -0.75
N ILE A 646 7.20 23.82 0.55
CA ILE A 646 7.23 25.17 1.12
C ILE A 646 8.36 25.23 2.15
N ALA A 647 9.21 26.25 2.05
CA ALA A 647 10.26 26.57 3.03
C ALA A 647 9.97 27.93 3.64
N TRP A 648 10.01 28.05 5.00
CA TRP A 648 9.75 29.30 5.73
C TRP A 648 10.58 29.44 6.99
#